data_c3d30e931f9be63b1141889bb13bf3f3
#
_entry.id   c3d30e931f9be63b1141889bb13bf3f3
#
_cell.length_a   1.000
_cell.length_b   1.000
_cell.length_c   1.000
_cell.angle_alpha   90.00
_cell.angle_beta   90.00
_cell.angle_gamma   90.00
#
_symmetry.space_group_name_H-M   'P 1'
#
loop_
_entity.id
_entity.type
_entity.pdbx_description
1 polymer ?
#
loop_
_entity_poly.entity_id
_entity_poly.type
_entity_poly.pdbx_seq_one_letter_code
_entity_poly.pdbx_strand_id
1 'polypeptide(L)'
;MDAINDWENQALTHRNRLAPHAYFMGYETADLAATYSRELSRGFVQLSGSWQFRLFEGPAAVSNEELSTYKPEWDHVEVPHLWQVDGYGNLAYTDEGFPFPVDQPFVPSDDPTGVYQRIVNLPAVPAGAREIIRFDGIESYGELYVNGQFIGMTKGSRLSAEFDVTDALVEGDNLFAVKVLQYSDGSYIEDQDMWWASGIFRDVYLMQRPAAHLVDFRFRTHREGDTALITLDTVAEGATRVVYTLSDGENVVATGECVDGHAECSVTDAHFWNPEDPFLYDLTFEVYDGDQVSEYVPHRQGLAEVTVEGNHIYLNGTYFKMHGVNRHDHDDHKGRAVGLDRMRRDLELMKQHNINAVRTSHYANDPRFYELCDEYGIMLVAETDMESHGFENIGNIALVTDDPAWEPAYVDRIERLVMQERNHACIIMWSLGNESGYGCNIRAMYAKAHELDGRPVHYEEDRNADTVDVISTMYSRVSQMNDFGEHPFPKPRINCEYGHSMGNGPGGLSEYQEVFDRWDCIQGQFIWEWCDHGLAAVTEDGIAYDMYGGDNGDYPNNSNFCIDGMVFPWQQPSPGLTEYGQVICPVRMAYDAEAGELTVTNKRWFTTLEDVCLSAETLVDGDVVCRKTLMPGAVAPGESVQLPLVIHEAAVGETLLTVRAYTMAAHVWCEPMFQLGASQFAIANHPAPAIAAPTRPELTVEETEQEIRIHSLNGELTFSKVNGTVSEWKASGRDVMASGPQVGFWHPLVDNHAQEYDSLWKDNFIDVMQTSTRKVFWKQDGNAVVVTVSQRIAPPVRAFGMRVELVYTVLPSGRVDLKVSGEPYGDYSDIIPRIGISFEVPGCDRAVEWYGHGPGENYPDSLRANPVGHYRTTVDDMFTPYVMPQDCANREGTRWVALRSSHGDGLVVTRPSDAASNPFSFSAWPYSCEAIDNAKHVYDLVKGDTVTVNINDQLLGLGSNSWGSEVLDSYRTRFESFSFEVSLRPLTSADLAQALAPIKEA
;
A
#
# COMPACT_ATOMS: atom_id res chain seq x y z
N MET A 1 -36.49 8.43 -34.83
CA MET A 1 -35.39 8.10 -33.94
C MET A 1 -35.98 7.09 -32.98
N ASP A 2 -35.47 5.90 -32.98
CA ASP A 2 -35.80 4.94 -31.95
C ASP A 2 -35.43 5.54 -30.59
N ALA A 3 -36.20 5.24 -29.54
CA ALA A 3 -35.93 5.79 -28.23
C ALA A 3 -34.56 5.27 -27.74
N ILE A 4 -33.65 6.18 -27.37
CA ILE A 4 -32.39 5.83 -26.78
C ILE A 4 -32.67 5.21 -25.41
N ASN A 5 -32.05 4.09 -25.08
CA ASN A 5 -32.17 3.46 -23.77
C ASN A 5 -31.60 4.37 -22.68
N ASP A 6 -32.17 4.31 -21.49
CA ASP A 6 -31.71 5.15 -20.36
C ASP A 6 -30.24 4.87 -20.00
N TRP A 7 -29.76 3.64 -20.15
CA TRP A 7 -28.38 3.23 -19.88
C TRP A 7 -27.37 3.53 -21.03
N GLU A 8 -27.83 4.13 -22.13
CA GLU A 8 -27.01 4.59 -23.27
C GLU A 8 -27.22 6.10 -23.53
N ASN A 9 -27.68 6.84 -22.52
CA ASN A 9 -28.02 8.26 -22.64
C ASN A 9 -27.25 9.09 -21.61
N GLN A 10 -26.07 9.53 -21.97
CA GLN A 10 -25.15 10.32 -21.11
C GLN A 10 -25.74 11.65 -20.60
N ALA A 11 -26.78 12.15 -21.23
CA ALA A 11 -27.49 13.35 -20.76
C ALA A 11 -28.50 13.07 -19.63
N LEU A 12 -28.80 11.78 -19.38
CA LEU A 12 -29.75 11.35 -18.36
C LEU A 12 -28.99 10.64 -17.22
N THR A 13 -28.83 11.29 -16.07
CA THR A 13 -28.11 10.75 -14.92
C THR A 13 -28.99 9.97 -13.96
N HIS A 14 -30.28 10.27 -13.89
CA HIS A 14 -31.26 9.60 -13.04
C HIS A 14 -32.71 9.81 -13.45
N ARG A 15 -33.62 8.99 -12.91
CA ARG A 15 -35.07 9.25 -12.84
C ARG A 15 -35.52 9.14 -11.41
N ASN A 16 -36.29 10.14 -10.92
CA ASN A 16 -36.89 10.18 -9.58
C ASN A 16 -35.93 9.97 -8.39
N ARG A 17 -34.61 9.98 -8.61
CA ARG A 17 -33.64 10.02 -7.50
C ARG A 17 -33.81 11.35 -6.77
N LEU A 18 -33.80 11.32 -5.43
CA LEU A 18 -33.86 12.53 -4.62
C LEU A 18 -32.58 13.38 -4.83
N ALA A 19 -32.69 14.67 -4.57
CA ALA A 19 -31.55 15.57 -4.63
C ALA A 19 -30.48 15.13 -3.60
N PRO A 20 -29.17 15.23 -3.94
CA PRO A 20 -28.14 14.91 -2.98
C PRO A 20 -28.14 15.89 -1.81
N HIS A 21 -27.82 15.40 -0.63
CA HIS A 21 -27.73 16.14 0.63
C HIS A 21 -26.63 15.56 1.52
N ALA A 22 -26.29 16.26 2.60
CA ALA A 22 -25.34 15.77 3.60
C ALA A 22 -25.78 14.41 4.17
N TYR A 23 -24.82 13.52 4.38
CA TYR A 23 -25.10 12.23 5.01
C TYR A 23 -25.42 12.43 6.51
N PHE A 24 -26.56 11.94 6.96
CA PHE A 24 -26.96 11.90 8.36
C PHE A 24 -28.16 10.98 8.58
N MET A 25 -28.40 10.62 9.85
CA MET A 25 -29.56 9.83 10.27
C MET A 25 -30.45 10.64 11.20
N GLY A 26 -31.77 10.44 11.08
CA GLY A 26 -32.78 11.08 11.94
C GLY A 26 -33.28 10.11 13.02
N TYR A 27 -33.48 10.59 14.25
CA TYR A 27 -33.87 9.77 15.41
C TYR A 27 -35.12 10.30 16.08
N GLU A 28 -35.85 9.41 16.81
CA GLU A 28 -37.08 9.76 17.53
C GLU A 28 -36.80 10.46 18.85
N THR A 29 -35.66 10.20 19.48
CA THR A 29 -35.35 10.75 20.81
C THR A 29 -33.87 11.16 20.87
N ALA A 30 -33.57 12.10 21.77
CA ALA A 30 -32.21 12.54 22.04
C ALA A 30 -31.29 11.39 22.49
N ASP A 31 -31.78 10.46 23.30
CA ASP A 31 -31.01 9.31 23.81
C ASP A 31 -30.59 8.37 22.66
N LEU A 32 -31.49 8.14 21.68
CA LEU A 32 -31.17 7.36 20.49
C LEU A 32 -30.19 8.09 19.59
N ALA A 33 -30.35 9.39 19.39
CA ALA A 33 -29.46 10.21 18.60
C ALA A 33 -28.01 10.21 19.19
N ALA A 34 -27.88 10.27 20.51
CA ALA A 34 -26.61 10.24 21.20
C ALA A 34 -25.83 8.93 21.01
N THR A 35 -26.46 7.87 20.49
CA THR A 35 -25.76 6.60 20.18
C THR A 35 -24.99 6.65 18.86
N TYR A 36 -25.33 7.54 17.94
CA TYR A 36 -24.84 7.58 16.56
C TYR A 36 -25.03 6.28 15.76
N SER A 37 -25.76 5.30 16.32
CA SER A 37 -26.04 4.02 15.64
C SER A 37 -27.16 4.21 14.62
N ARG A 38 -26.84 4.11 13.33
CA ARG A 38 -27.84 4.24 12.26
C ARG A 38 -28.94 3.18 12.34
N GLU A 39 -28.64 2.01 12.89
CA GLU A 39 -29.59 0.91 13.09
C GLU A 39 -30.69 1.27 14.08
N LEU A 40 -30.45 2.28 14.92
CA LEU A 40 -31.43 2.83 15.88
C LEU A 40 -32.14 4.09 15.37
N SER A 41 -31.88 4.51 14.15
CA SER A 41 -32.54 5.65 13.52
C SER A 41 -34.02 5.35 13.21
N ARG A 42 -34.77 6.40 12.98
CA ARG A 42 -36.22 6.30 12.75
C ARG A 42 -36.52 5.43 11.53
N GLY A 43 -37.30 4.37 11.74
CA GLY A 43 -37.79 3.49 10.68
C GLY A 43 -36.68 2.75 9.92
N PHE A 44 -35.49 2.65 10.51
CA PHE A 44 -34.40 1.94 9.86
C PHE A 44 -34.72 0.46 9.66
N VAL A 45 -34.65 0.01 8.42
CA VAL A 45 -34.75 -1.40 8.06
C VAL A 45 -33.57 -1.77 7.16
N GLN A 46 -32.67 -2.60 7.68
CA GLN A 46 -31.53 -3.11 6.88
C GLN A 46 -32.06 -4.01 5.75
N LEU A 47 -31.77 -3.63 4.52
CA LEU A 47 -32.05 -4.42 3.33
C LEU A 47 -30.82 -5.14 2.80
N SER A 48 -29.63 -4.87 3.32
CA SER A 48 -28.46 -5.74 3.11
C SER A 48 -28.72 -7.13 3.71
N GLY A 49 -28.04 -8.17 3.17
CA GLY A 49 -28.27 -9.56 3.52
C GLY A 49 -28.85 -10.34 2.34
N SER A 50 -29.63 -11.37 2.60
CA SER A 50 -30.04 -12.33 1.56
C SER A 50 -31.12 -11.79 0.62
N TRP A 51 -30.85 -11.87 -0.68
CA TRP A 51 -31.77 -11.55 -1.77
C TRP A 51 -31.91 -12.75 -2.73
N GLN A 52 -33.08 -12.94 -3.33
CA GLN A 52 -33.20 -13.77 -4.53
C GLN A 52 -32.46 -13.08 -5.67
N PHE A 53 -31.72 -13.83 -6.45
CA PHE A 53 -30.92 -13.31 -7.55
C PHE A 53 -31.01 -14.19 -8.79
N ARG A 54 -31.01 -13.54 -9.95
CA ARG A 54 -30.83 -14.22 -11.24
C ARG A 54 -30.08 -13.31 -12.21
N LEU A 55 -29.04 -13.87 -12.83
CA LEU A 55 -28.32 -13.22 -13.93
C LEU A 55 -29.01 -13.56 -15.26
N PHE A 56 -29.27 -12.55 -16.07
CA PHE A 56 -29.84 -12.63 -17.42
C PHE A 56 -28.76 -12.28 -18.44
N GLU A 57 -28.92 -12.77 -19.68
CA GLU A 57 -27.98 -12.52 -20.79
C GLU A 57 -27.94 -11.02 -21.22
N GLY A 58 -28.96 -10.26 -20.88
CA GLY A 58 -29.01 -8.83 -21.17
C GLY A 58 -30.35 -8.20 -20.77
N PRO A 59 -30.44 -6.87 -20.82
CA PRO A 59 -31.62 -6.14 -20.33
C PRO A 59 -32.93 -6.51 -21.06
N ALA A 60 -32.85 -6.90 -22.32
CA ALA A 60 -34.00 -7.34 -23.12
C ALA A 60 -34.57 -8.70 -22.68
N ALA A 61 -33.83 -9.51 -21.98
CA ALA A 61 -34.27 -10.81 -21.44
C ALA A 61 -35.09 -10.67 -20.14
N VAL A 62 -35.06 -9.50 -19.51
CA VAL A 62 -35.82 -9.21 -18.27
C VAL A 62 -37.19 -8.68 -18.63
N SER A 63 -38.26 -9.44 -18.29
CA SER A 63 -39.64 -8.99 -18.51
C SER A 63 -40.22 -8.33 -17.24
N ASN A 64 -41.37 -7.69 -17.41
CA ASN A 64 -42.10 -7.11 -16.27
C ASN A 64 -42.52 -8.14 -15.21
N GLU A 65 -42.61 -9.43 -15.58
CA GLU A 65 -42.97 -10.49 -14.62
C GLU A 65 -41.85 -10.68 -13.60
N GLU A 66 -40.60 -10.65 -14.00
CA GLU A 66 -39.40 -10.75 -13.13
C GLU A 66 -39.30 -9.56 -12.17
N LEU A 67 -39.89 -8.42 -12.51
CA LEU A 67 -39.85 -7.18 -11.69
C LEU A 67 -41.08 -6.98 -10.81
N SER A 68 -42.14 -7.80 -11.03
CA SER A 68 -43.41 -7.64 -10.33
C SER A 68 -43.89 -8.88 -9.59
N THR A 69 -43.26 -10.01 -9.82
CA THR A 69 -43.69 -11.30 -9.23
C THR A 69 -42.48 -11.95 -8.54
N TYR A 70 -42.63 -12.22 -7.24
CA TYR A 70 -41.57 -12.86 -6.45
C TYR A 70 -41.25 -14.26 -6.96
N LYS A 71 -39.96 -14.57 -7.06
CA LYS A 71 -39.39 -15.81 -7.62
C LYS A 71 -38.64 -16.60 -6.55
N PRO A 72 -39.29 -17.32 -5.67
CA PRO A 72 -38.65 -18.05 -4.58
C PRO A 72 -37.68 -19.17 -5.04
N GLU A 73 -37.75 -19.54 -6.31
CA GLU A 73 -36.86 -20.54 -6.94
C GLU A 73 -35.56 -20.01 -7.45
N TRP A 74 -35.33 -18.67 -7.40
CA TRP A 74 -34.05 -18.08 -7.81
C TRP A 74 -32.98 -18.35 -6.77
N ASP A 75 -31.72 -18.21 -7.18
CA ASP A 75 -30.58 -18.32 -6.28
C ASP A 75 -30.62 -17.24 -5.18
N HIS A 76 -29.82 -17.45 -4.14
CA HIS A 76 -29.65 -16.48 -3.07
C HIS A 76 -28.26 -15.89 -3.15
N VAL A 77 -28.17 -14.57 -3.03
CA VAL A 77 -26.92 -13.82 -2.86
C VAL A 77 -26.98 -12.96 -1.61
N GLU A 78 -25.83 -12.68 -1.03
CA GLU A 78 -25.70 -11.82 0.15
C GLU A 78 -25.25 -10.40 -0.29
N VAL A 79 -26.15 -9.44 -0.25
CA VAL A 79 -25.86 -8.01 -0.50
C VAL A 79 -25.29 -7.38 0.79
N PRO A 80 -24.20 -6.58 0.77
CA PRO A 80 -23.42 -6.14 -0.38
C PRO A 80 -22.57 -7.24 -1.03
N HIS A 81 -22.50 -7.24 -2.37
CA HIS A 81 -21.68 -8.16 -3.13
C HIS A 81 -21.43 -7.67 -4.56
N LEU A 82 -20.48 -8.34 -5.20
CA LEU A 82 -20.25 -8.30 -6.65
C LEU A 82 -20.56 -9.69 -7.21
N TRP A 83 -21.49 -9.80 -8.13
CA TRP A 83 -21.96 -11.13 -8.57
C TRP A 83 -20.88 -11.97 -9.25
N GLN A 84 -19.86 -11.34 -9.89
CA GLN A 84 -18.76 -12.08 -10.50
C GLN A 84 -17.88 -12.76 -9.44
N VAL A 85 -17.66 -12.11 -8.29
CA VAL A 85 -16.94 -12.70 -7.15
C VAL A 85 -17.70 -13.89 -6.58
N ASP A 86 -19.05 -13.85 -6.63
CA ASP A 86 -19.91 -14.97 -6.21
C ASP A 86 -20.05 -16.08 -7.29
N GLY A 87 -19.37 -15.93 -8.43
CA GLY A 87 -19.34 -16.95 -9.50
C GLY A 87 -20.42 -16.79 -10.57
N TYR A 88 -21.09 -15.64 -10.67
CA TYR A 88 -22.03 -15.34 -11.74
C TYR A 88 -21.36 -14.47 -12.81
N GLY A 89 -21.28 -14.96 -14.03
CA GLY A 89 -20.55 -14.28 -15.10
C GLY A 89 -19.04 -14.41 -14.97
N ASN A 90 -18.29 -13.44 -15.50
CA ASN A 90 -16.84 -13.47 -15.51
C ASN A 90 -16.28 -12.17 -14.96
N LEU A 91 -15.24 -12.28 -14.14
CA LEU A 91 -14.37 -11.17 -13.80
C LEU A 91 -13.49 -10.81 -14.99
N ALA A 92 -13.12 -9.56 -15.13
CA ALA A 92 -12.10 -9.09 -16.04
C ALA A 92 -11.25 -8.03 -15.33
N TYR A 93 -9.95 -8.03 -15.59
CA TYR A 93 -9.05 -7.01 -15.10
C TYR A 93 -8.32 -6.35 -16.28
N THR A 94 -8.55 -5.07 -16.45
CA THR A 94 -7.78 -4.21 -17.36
C THR A 94 -7.44 -2.93 -16.62
N ASP A 95 -6.21 -2.46 -16.76
CA ASP A 95 -5.75 -1.16 -16.30
C ASP A 95 -6.22 -0.07 -17.28
N GLU A 96 -5.61 0.00 -18.46
CA GLU A 96 -5.92 0.98 -19.48
C GLU A 96 -6.88 0.40 -20.54
N GLY A 97 -8.16 0.16 -20.22
CA GLY A 97 -9.02 -0.29 -21.29
C GLY A 97 -10.34 -0.91 -20.94
N PHE A 98 -11.30 -0.63 -21.79
CA PHE A 98 -12.64 -1.19 -21.67
C PHE A 98 -12.65 -2.67 -22.07
N PRO A 99 -13.26 -3.58 -21.28
CA PRO A 99 -13.40 -4.99 -21.66
C PRO A 99 -14.48 -5.22 -22.75
N PHE A 100 -14.91 -4.15 -23.41
CA PHE A 100 -15.92 -4.17 -24.46
C PHE A 100 -15.56 -3.20 -25.60
N PRO A 101 -16.18 -3.31 -26.80
CA PRO A 101 -15.90 -2.42 -27.93
C PRO A 101 -16.25 -0.95 -27.62
N VAL A 102 -15.36 -0.04 -27.98
CA VAL A 102 -15.55 1.41 -27.78
C VAL A 102 -16.47 1.98 -28.85
N ASP A 103 -17.70 2.33 -28.51
CA ASP A 103 -18.71 2.96 -29.38
C ASP A 103 -19.65 3.85 -28.53
N GLN A 104 -19.07 4.76 -27.74
CA GLN A 104 -19.80 5.59 -26.77
C GLN A 104 -20.95 6.37 -27.41
N PRO A 105 -22.12 6.50 -26.77
CA PRO A 105 -22.46 6.04 -25.41
C PRO A 105 -23.02 4.59 -25.38
N PHE A 106 -22.92 3.84 -26.46
CA PHE A 106 -23.51 2.51 -26.58
C PHE A 106 -22.67 1.44 -25.90
N VAL A 107 -23.34 0.48 -25.28
CA VAL A 107 -22.72 -0.69 -24.62
C VAL A 107 -23.16 -1.98 -25.36
N PRO A 108 -22.48 -3.13 -25.14
CA PRO A 108 -22.88 -4.39 -25.75
C PRO A 108 -24.34 -4.71 -25.48
N SER A 109 -25.03 -5.30 -26.47
CA SER A 109 -26.44 -5.70 -26.31
C SER A 109 -26.62 -6.98 -25.47
N ASP A 110 -25.58 -7.80 -25.39
CA ASP A 110 -25.43 -8.94 -24.49
C ASP A 110 -24.79 -8.50 -23.13
N ASP A 111 -25.33 -7.46 -22.57
CA ASP A 111 -24.93 -6.84 -21.31
C ASP A 111 -25.52 -7.60 -20.13
N PRO A 112 -24.71 -8.36 -19.36
CA PRO A 112 -25.20 -9.16 -18.24
C PRO A 112 -26.02 -8.31 -17.27
N THR A 113 -27.24 -8.79 -16.98
CA THR A 113 -28.21 -8.03 -16.18
C THR A 113 -28.63 -8.85 -14.98
N GLY A 114 -28.28 -8.38 -13.78
CA GLY A 114 -28.70 -8.98 -12.52
C GLY A 114 -30.07 -8.46 -12.06
N VAL A 115 -30.97 -9.37 -11.67
CA VAL A 115 -32.22 -9.01 -11.05
C VAL A 115 -32.25 -9.56 -9.64
N TYR A 116 -32.44 -8.64 -8.70
CA TYR A 116 -32.52 -8.90 -7.27
C TYR A 116 -33.97 -8.80 -6.82
N GLN A 117 -34.41 -9.68 -5.94
CA GLN A 117 -35.76 -9.62 -5.34
C GLN A 117 -35.69 -9.90 -3.84
N ARG A 118 -36.47 -9.11 -3.06
CA ARG A 118 -36.62 -9.31 -1.63
C ARG A 118 -38.01 -8.95 -1.19
N ILE A 119 -38.61 -9.79 -0.37
CA ILE A 119 -39.87 -9.48 0.32
C ILE A 119 -39.56 -8.93 1.70
N VAL A 120 -40.14 -7.79 2.03
CA VAL A 120 -39.97 -7.12 3.32
C VAL A 120 -41.34 -6.84 3.90
N ASN A 121 -41.58 -7.31 5.11
CA ASN A 121 -42.83 -7.04 5.84
C ASN A 121 -42.71 -5.69 6.59
N LEU A 122 -43.52 -4.73 6.21
CA LEU A 122 -43.44 -3.37 6.73
C LEU A 122 -44.78 -2.96 7.39
N PRO A 123 -44.72 -2.13 8.44
CA PRO A 123 -45.94 -1.49 8.99
C PRO A 123 -46.49 -0.48 7.97
N ALA A 124 -47.72 -0.04 8.20
CA ALA A 124 -48.26 1.09 7.44
C ALA A 124 -47.43 2.35 7.66
N VAL A 125 -47.07 3.07 6.58
CA VAL A 125 -46.36 4.34 6.67
C VAL A 125 -47.22 5.34 7.47
N PRO A 126 -46.71 5.98 8.52
CA PRO A 126 -47.45 6.97 9.30
C PRO A 126 -47.89 8.15 8.41
N ALA A 127 -49.06 8.69 8.72
CA ALA A 127 -49.63 9.80 7.94
C ALA A 127 -48.66 11.01 7.92
N GLY A 128 -48.30 11.44 6.72
CA GLY A 128 -47.37 12.55 6.49
C GLY A 128 -45.88 12.19 6.59
N ALA A 129 -45.52 10.96 6.99
CA ALA A 129 -44.14 10.49 6.92
C ALA A 129 -43.81 10.01 5.50
N ARG A 130 -42.51 9.96 5.18
CA ARG A 130 -41.97 9.36 3.96
C ARG A 130 -41.09 8.18 4.31
N GLU A 131 -41.13 7.16 3.48
CA GLU A 131 -40.17 6.05 3.51
C GLU A 131 -39.19 6.20 2.35
N ILE A 132 -37.92 6.29 2.69
CA ILE A 132 -36.83 6.48 1.72
C ILE A 132 -35.99 5.21 1.70
N ILE A 133 -35.75 4.67 0.50
CA ILE A 133 -34.74 3.64 0.30
C ILE A 133 -33.46 4.32 -0.14
N ARG A 134 -32.33 3.89 0.46
CA ARG A 134 -31.01 4.35 0.09
C ARG A 134 -30.13 3.18 -0.33
N PHE A 135 -29.44 3.37 -1.43
CA PHE A 135 -28.34 2.52 -1.91
C PHE A 135 -27.06 3.32 -1.79
N ASP A 136 -26.05 2.80 -1.09
CA ASP A 136 -24.75 3.45 -0.97
C ASP A 136 -23.82 3.15 -2.16
N GLY A 137 -24.18 2.18 -3.03
CA GLY A 137 -23.44 1.88 -4.27
C GLY A 137 -24.12 0.79 -5.11
N ILE A 138 -24.29 1.05 -6.42
CA ILE A 138 -24.79 0.10 -7.44
C ILE A 138 -23.98 0.29 -8.72
N GLU A 139 -23.38 -0.75 -9.24
CA GLU A 139 -22.56 -0.69 -10.45
C GLU A 139 -23.17 -1.50 -11.60
N SER A 140 -23.34 -0.95 -12.80
CA SER A 140 -23.10 0.44 -13.26
C SER A 140 -24.38 1.26 -13.38
N TYR A 141 -25.52 0.61 -13.61
CA TYR A 141 -26.85 1.19 -13.79
C TYR A 141 -27.89 0.40 -12.98
N GLY A 142 -28.70 1.08 -12.18
CA GLY A 142 -29.71 0.43 -11.33
C GLY A 142 -31.11 0.98 -11.53
N GLU A 143 -32.12 0.09 -11.71
CA GLU A 143 -33.56 0.41 -11.72
C GLU A 143 -34.22 -0.21 -10.48
N LEU A 144 -34.98 0.59 -9.74
CA LEU A 144 -35.74 0.15 -8.57
C LEU A 144 -37.24 -0.02 -8.90
N TYR A 145 -37.80 -1.13 -8.46
CA TYR A 145 -39.21 -1.43 -8.51
C TYR A 145 -39.72 -1.82 -7.10
N VAL A 146 -40.90 -1.33 -6.72
CA VAL A 146 -41.54 -1.72 -5.48
C VAL A 146 -42.96 -2.17 -5.83
N ASN A 147 -43.35 -3.39 -5.42
CA ASN A 147 -44.66 -4.00 -5.75
C ASN A 147 -45.00 -3.96 -7.25
N GLY A 148 -43.95 -4.10 -8.13
CA GLY A 148 -44.08 -4.05 -9.57
C GLY A 148 -44.23 -2.65 -10.18
N GLN A 149 -44.18 -1.60 -9.36
CA GLN A 149 -44.17 -0.21 -9.80
C GLN A 149 -42.73 0.26 -9.98
N PHE A 150 -42.40 0.82 -11.14
CA PHE A 150 -41.13 1.52 -11.37
C PHE A 150 -41.03 2.74 -10.46
N ILE A 151 -39.98 2.81 -9.65
CA ILE A 151 -39.73 3.92 -8.71
C ILE A 151 -38.76 4.91 -9.34
N GLY A 152 -37.59 4.43 -9.79
CA GLY A 152 -36.56 5.28 -10.36
C GLY A 152 -35.36 4.52 -10.83
N MET A 153 -34.36 5.27 -11.34
CA MET A 153 -33.06 4.72 -11.74
C MET A 153 -31.94 5.68 -11.39
N THR A 154 -30.72 5.11 -11.30
CA THR A 154 -29.49 5.85 -11.00
C THR A 154 -28.30 5.33 -11.80
N LYS A 155 -27.33 6.21 -12.03
CA LYS A 155 -25.97 5.95 -12.53
C LYS A 155 -24.97 6.62 -11.59
N GLY A 156 -23.67 6.40 -11.81
CA GLY A 156 -22.59 6.84 -10.92
C GLY A 156 -22.44 5.84 -9.79
N SER A 157 -21.68 4.80 -10.08
CA SER A 157 -21.66 3.51 -9.36
C SER A 157 -21.32 3.64 -7.88
N ARG A 158 -20.34 4.50 -7.56
CA ARG A 158 -19.81 4.65 -6.19
C ARG A 158 -20.42 5.83 -5.44
N LEU A 159 -21.54 6.34 -5.93
CA LEU A 159 -22.28 7.45 -5.34
C LEU A 159 -23.64 6.97 -4.82
N SER A 160 -23.99 7.39 -3.61
CA SER A 160 -25.28 6.99 -2.99
C SER A 160 -26.48 7.54 -3.75
N ALA A 161 -27.58 6.76 -3.76
CA ALA A 161 -28.84 7.13 -4.39
C ALA A 161 -30.01 6.89 -3.46
N GLU A 162 -30.89 7.87 -3.34
CA GLU A 162 -32.11 7.79 -2.53
C GLU A 162 -33.36 7.91 -3.38
N PHE A 163 -34.39 7.13 -3.01
CA PHE A 163 -35.68 7.14 -3.67
C PHE A 163 -36.82 7.15 -2.64
N ASP A 164 -37.84 7.99 -2.86
CA ASP A 164 -39.07 7.97 -2.08
C ASP A 164 -39.94 6.81 -2.56
N VAL A 165 -40.20 5.85 -1.68
CA VAL A 165 -41.00 4.64 -1.96
C VAL A 165 -42.37 4.68 -1.27
N THR A 166 -42.71 5.77 -0.57
CA THR A 166 -43.89 5.92 0.26
C THR A 166 -45.18 5.45 -0.41
N ASP A 167 -45.42 5.97 -1.63
CA ASP A 167 -46.69 5.69 -2.34
C ASP A 167 -46.79 4.28 -2.92
N ALA A 168 -45.65 3.58 -3.03
CA ALA A 168 -45.59 2.22 -3.56
C ALA A 168 -45.69 1.14 -2.46
N LEU A 169 -45.52 1.53 -1.19
CA LEU A 169 -45.57 0.61 -0.06
C LEU A 169 -47.00 0.30 0.40
N VAL A 170 -47.19 -0.90 0.92
CA VAL A 170 -48.44 -1.34 1.59
C VAL A 170 -48.11 -1.91 2.96
N GLU A 171 -49.09 -1.88 3.89
CA GLU A 171 -48.95 -2.61 5.15
C GLU A 171 -48.87 -4.12 4.89
N GLY A 172 -47.83 -4.75 5.43
CA GLY A 172 -47.51 -6.17 5.21
C GLY A 172 -46.37 -6.39 4.26
N ASP A 173 -46.44 -7.43 3.43
CA ASP A 173 -45.36 -7.85 2.56
C ASP A 173 -45.25 -6.92 1.33
N ASN A 174 -44.05 -6.40 1.13
CA ASN A 174 -43.69 -5.57 -0.02
C ASN A 174 -42.57 -6.26 -0.81
N LEU A 175 -42.70 -6.35 -2.11
CA LEU A 175 -41.70 -6.85 -3.01
C LEU A 175 -40.82 -5.70 -3.49
N PHE A 176 -39.57 -5.73 -3.12
CA PHE A 176 -38.52 -4.89 -3.71
C PHE A 176 -37.83 -5.69 -4.83
N ALA A 177 -37.71 -5.10 -6.00
CA ALA A 177 -36.94 -5.66 -7.12
C ALA A 177 -35.98 -4.61 -7.65
N VAL A 178 -34.73 -5.00 -7.86
CA VAL A 178 -33.67 -4.14 -8.41
C VAL A 178 -33.11 -4.81 -9.65
N LYS A 179 -33.10 -4.10 -10.78
CA LYS A 179 -32.48 -4.53 -12.02
C LYS A 179 -31.18 -3.76 -12.19
N VAL A 180 -30.06 -4.46 -12.29
CA VAL A 180 -28.71 -3.90 -12.41
C VAL A 180 -28.08 -4.36 -13.70
N LEU A 181 -27.57 -3.44 -14.52
CA LEU A 181 -26.83 -3.73 -15.73
C LEU A 181 -25.32 -3.65 -15.44
N GLN A 182 -24.55 -4.58 -16.02
CA GLN A 182 -23.10 -4.59 -15.89
C GLN A 182 -22.47 -3.36 -16.52
N TYR A 183 -22.92 -2.98 -17.67
CA TYR A 183 -22.39 -1.83 -18.43
C TYR A 183 -23.47 -0.77 -18.67
N SER A 184 -23.00 0.47 -18.76
CA SER A 184 -23.82 1.60 -19.18
C SER A 184 -22.92 2.65 -19.84
N ASP A 185 -23.51 3.74 -20.34
CA ASP A 185 -22.70 4.90 -20.75
C ASP A 185 -21.79 5.39 -19.61
N GLY A 186 -22.19 5.20 -18.35
CA GLY A 186 -21.35 5.45 -17.15
C GLY A 186 -20.05 4.68 -17.16
N SER A 187 -20.01 3.46 -17.68
CA SER A 187 -18.81 2.61 -17.73
C SER A 187 -17.66 3.23 -18.55
N TYR A 188 -17.95 4.14 -19.48
CA TYR A 188 -16.92 4.88 -20.23
C TYR A 188 -16.21 5.96 -19.41
N ILE A 189 -16.74 6.31 -18.23
CA ILE A 189 -16.17 7.29 -17.32
C ILE A 189 -16.02 6.72 -15.90
N GLU A 190 -15.98 5.40 -15.79
CA GLU A 190 -15.76 4.60 -14.59
C GLU A 190 -14.75 3.47 -14.87
N ASP A 191 -13.68 3.80 -15.61
CA ASP A 191 -12.63 2.91 -16.09
C ASP A 191 -11.40 2.98 -15.17
N GLN A 192 -11.61 2.75 -13.87
CA GLN A 192 -10.55 2.75 -12.88
C GLN A 192 -9.72 1.46 -12.96
N ASP A 193 -8.43 1.56 -12.62
CA ASP A 193 -7.52 0.42 -12.52
C ASP A 193 -7.92 -0.53 -11.38
N MET A 194 -8.90 -1.36 -11.65
CA MET A 194 -9.44 -2.38 -10.74
C MET A 194 -10.27 -3.41 -11.49
N TRP A 195 -10.67 -4.49 -10.80
CA TRP A 195 -11.53 -5.52 -11.37
C TRP A 195 -12.86 -4.97 -11.90
N TRP A 196 -13.20 -5.29 -13.13
CA TRP A 196 -14.53 -5.08 -13.71
C TRP A 196 -15.51 -6.07 -13.08
N ALA A 197 -16.34 -5.58 -12.20
CA ALA A 197 -17.34 -6.36 -11.47
C ALA A 197 -18.55 -5.48 -11.15
N SER A 198 -19.72 -6.08 -11.00
CA SER A 198 -20.99 -5.35 -10.86
C SER A 198 -21.89 -5.95 -9.80
N GLY A 199 -22.81 -5.15 -9.33
CA GLY A 199 -23.77 -5.56 -8.31
C GLY A 199 -24.21 -4.42 -7.39
N ILE A 200 -24.91 -4.79 -6.32
CA ILE A 200 -25.21 -3.91 -5.19
C ILE A 200 -24.09 -4.13 -4.17
N PHE A 201 -23.04 -3.33 -4.26
CA PHE A 201 -21.78 -3.61 -3.55
C PHE A 201 -21.60 -2.80 -2.26
N ARG A 202 -22.55 -1.92 -1.92
CA ARG A 202 -22.62 -1.24 -0.63
C ARG A 202 -24.00 -1.43 -0.01
N ASP A 203 -24.17 -0.95 1.20
CA ASP A 203 -25.39 -1.15 1.98
C ASP A 203 -26.66 -0.62 1.30
N VAL A 204 -27.75 -1.31 1.57
CA VAL A 204 -29.11 -0.92 1.19
C VAL A 204 -29.98 -0.90 2.43
N TYR A 205 -30.73 0.17 2.64
CA TYR A 205 -31.63 0.28 3.80
C TYR A 205 -32.79 1.24 3.55
N LEU A 206 -33.85 1.04 4.33
CA LEU A 206 -34.96 2.00 4.46
C LEU A 206 -34.69 2.91 5.66
N MET A 207 -35.15 4.14 5.55
CA MET A 207 -35.25 5.11 6.63
C MET A 207 -36.54 5.89 6.51
N GLN A 208 -37.09 6.32 7.66
CA GLN A 208 -38.33 7.08 7.69
C GLN A 208 -38.04 8.55 7.98
N ARG A 209 -38.63 9.43 7.18
CA ARG A 209 -38.64 10.86 7.42
C ARG A 209 -40.00 11.28 7.95
N PRO A 210 -40.09 11.90 9.13
CA PRO A 210 -41.37 12.43 9.64
C PRO A 210 -41.85 13.62 8.79
N ALA A 211 -43.08 14.07 8.99
CA ALA A 211 -43.65 15.21 8.25
C ALA A 211 -42.85 16.50 8.43
N ALA A 212 -42.28 16.70 9.60
CA ALA A 212 -41.33 17.78 9.87
C ALA A 212 -39.95 17.17 10.07
N HIS A 213 -39.03 17.37 9.14
CA HIS A 213 -37.69 16.79 9.14
C HIS A 213 -36.65 17.71 8.54
N LEU A 214 -35.38 17.46 8.88
CA LEU A 214 -34.23 18.08 8.24
C LEU A 214 -33.99 17.42 6.87
N VAL A 215 -33.81 18.21 5.82
CA VAL A 215 -33.51 17.73 4.47
C VAL A 215 -32.02 17.79 4.20
N ASP A 216 -31.36 18.88 4.62
CA ASP A 216 -29.94 19.11 4.38
C ASP A 216 -29.37 20.10 5.40
N PHE A 217 -28.07 20.03 5.63
CA PHE A 217 -27.36 21.05 6.39
C PHE A 217 -25.97 21.28 5.83
N ARG A 218 -25.44 22.49 6.07
CA ARG A 218 -24.06 22.86 5.78
C ARG A 218 -23.44 23.53 6.98
N PHE A 219 -22.32 23.02 7.44
CA PHE A 219 -21.53 23.55 8.54
C PHE A 219 -20.23 24.16 7.99
N ARG A 220 -19.94 25.39 8.36
CA ARG A 220 -18.69 26.08 7.96
C ARG A 220 -18.03 26.68 9.17
N THR A 221 -16.72 26.54 9.24
CA THR A 221 -15.85 27.13 10.26
C THR A 221 -14.96 28.19 9.63
N HIS A 222 -14.86 29.34 10.27
CA HIS A 222 -13.85 30.34 10.00
C HIS A 222 -13.08 30.62 11.30
N ARG A 223 -11.74 30.62 11.22
CA ARG A 223 -10.88 30.77 12.39
C ARG A 223 -10.46 32.22 12.60
N GLU A 224 -10.76 32.81 13.77
CA GLU A 224 -10.21 34.08 14.24
C GLU A 224 -9.38 33.88 15.53
N GLY A 225 -8.07 33.65 15.39
CA GLY A 225 -7.20 33.32 16.52
C GLY A 225 -7.59 31.98 17.14
N ASP A 226 -7.99 31.96 18.42
CA ASP A 226 -8.46 30.77 19.14
C ASP A 226 -9.99 30.66 19.12
N THR A 227 -10.69 31.51 18.33
CA THR A 227 -12.15 31.48 18.20
C THR A 227 -12.53 30.89 16.85
N ALA A 228 -13.49 29.96 16.89
CA ALA A 228 -14.17 29.46 15.69
C ALA A 228 -15.47 30.26 15.47
N LEU A 229 -15.57 30.94 14.33
CA LEU A 229 -16.82 31.51 13.82
C LEU A 229 -17.50 30.45 12.98
N ILE A 230 -18.74 30.11 13.33
CA ILE A 230 -19.50 29.02 12.73
C ILE A 230 -20.70 29.59 12.00
N THR A 231 -20.89 29.14 10.76
CA THR A 231 -22.08 29.39 9.96
C THR A 231 -22.79 28.05 9.71
N LEU A 232 -24.06 28.00 10.03
CA LEU A 232 -24.96 26.86 9.80
C LEU A 232 -26.04 27.25 8.80
N ASP A 233 -26.14 26.54 7.71
CA ASP A 233 -27.27 26.62 6.77
C ASP A 233 -28.07 25.31 6.84
N THR A 234 -29.37 25.37 6.97
CA THR A 234 -30.24 24.19 7.07
C THR A 234 -31.42 24.32 6.11
N VAL A 235 -31.81 23.17 5.55
CA VAL A 235 -33.04 23.01 4.77
C VAL A 235 -33.92 22.00 5.52
N ALA A 236 -35.16 22.37 5.82
CA ALA A 236 -36.09 21.50 6.50
C ALA A 236 -37.47 21.58 5.83
N GLU A 237 -38.18 20.44 5.78
CA GLU A 237 -39.54 20.37 5.29
C GLU A 237 -40.51 20.21 6.47
N GLY A 238 -41.70 20.88 6.41
CA GLY A 238 -42.73 20.79 7.41
C GLY A 238 -42.39 21.33 8.81
N ALA A 239 -41.12 21.71 9.02
CA ALA A 239 -40.62 22.20 10.31
C ALA A 239 -41.15 23.60 10.65
N THR A 240 -41.49 23.81 11.91
CA THR A 240 -41.85 25.15 12.43
C THR A 240 -40.60 25.91 12.90
N ARG A 241 -39.58 25.20 13.32
CA ARG A 241 -38.25 25.68 13.68
C ARG A 241 -37.20 24.56 13.69
N VAL A 242 -35.94 24.94 13.57
CA VAL A 242 -34.78 24.05 13.75
C VAL A 242 -33.89 24.67 14.81
N VAL A 243 -33.50 23.91 15.82
CA VAL A 243 -32.59 24.32 16.89
C VAL A 243 -31.35 23.48 16.79
N TYR A 244 -30.18 24.12 16.89
CA TYR A 244 -28.90 23.40 16.95
C TYR A 244 -28.30 23.50 18.35
N THR A 245 -27.57 22.46 18.73
CA THR A 245 -26.74 22.44 19.93
C THR A 245 -25.39 21.83 19.55
N LEU A 246 -24.33 22.55 19.87
CA LEU A 246 -22.93 22.10 19.74
C LEU A 246 -22.36 21.90 21.14
N SER A 247 -21.81 20.73 21.43
CA SER A 247 -21.27 20.42 22.76
C SER A 247 -19.91 19.70 22.69
N ASP A 248 -19.14 19.88 23.77
CA ASP A 248 -17.94 19.14 24.09
C ASP A 248 -18.28 18.21 25.27
N GLY A 249 -18.64 16.99 24.94
CA GLY A 249 -19.21 16.05 25.89
C GLY A 249 -20.49 16.64 26.56
N GLU A 250 -20.47 16.83 27.89
CA GLU A 250 -21.62 17.40 28.60
C GLU A 250 -21.67 18.94 28.56
N ASN A 251 -20.63 19.61 28.02
CA ASN A 251 -20.55 21.07 27.99
C ASN A 251 -21.14 21.62 26.70
N VAL A 252 -22.26 22.31 26.78
CA VAL A 252 -22.80 23.05 25.63
C VAL A 252 -21.92 24.28 25.36
N VAL A 253 -21.31 24.31 24.17
CA VAL A 253 -20.43 25.41 23.76
C VAL A 253 -21.15 26.44 22.87
N ALA A 254 -22.19 26.00 22.14
CA ALA A 254 -23.08 26.91 21.41
C ALA A 254 -24.47 26.26 21.26
N THR A 255 -25.53 27.06 21.24
CA THR A 255 -26.87 26.63 20.92
C THR A 255 -27.70 27.81 20.39
N GLY A 256 -28.64 27.54 19.52
CA GLY A 256 -29.48 28.59 18.91
C GLY A 256 -30.51 28.00 17.95
N GLU A 257 -31.31 28.92 17.37
CA GLU A 257 -32.30 28.58 16.35
C GLU A 257 -31.79 28.97 14.95
N CYS A 258 -31.97 28.11 13.96
CA CYS A 258 -31.74 28.41 12.56
C CYS A 258 -32.91 29.22 12.00
N VAL A 259 -32.80 30.53 12.05
CA VAL A 259 -33.89 31.44 11.59
C VAL A 259 -33.83 31.53 10.06
N ASP A 260 -34.96 31.23 9.42
CA ASP A 260 -35.06 31.13 7.97
C ASP A 260 -33.99 30.20 7.35
N GLY A 261 -33.66 29.14 8.10
CA GLY A 261 -32.66 28.14 7.69
C GLY A 261 -31.21 28.56 7.92
N HIS A 262 -30.92 29.66 8.64
CA HIS A 262 -29.58 30.18 8.85
C HIS A 262 -29.28 30.49 10.32
N ALA A 263 -28.06 30.21 10.75
CA ALA A 263 -27.55 30.60 12.06
C ALA A 263 -26.06 30.91 12.02
N GLU A 264 -25.63 31.85 12.87
CA GLU A 264 -24.23 32.15 13.15
C GLU A 264 -23.97 32.01 14.65
N CYS A 265 -22.84 31.46 15.00
CA CYS A 265 -22.39 31.39 16.38
C CYS A 265 -20.83 31.42 16.46
N SER A 266 -20.31 31.45 17.66
CA SER A 266 -18.86 31.40 17.88
C SER A 266 -18.52 30.50 19.08
N VAL A 267 -17.39 29.82 19.00
CA VAL A 267 -16.79 29.05 20.07
C VAL A 267 -15.45 29.67 20.40
N THR A 268 -15.31 30.23 21.60
CA THR A 268 -14.02 30.76 22.10
C THR A 268 -13.20 29.64 22.70
N ASP A 269 -11.87 29.75 22.63
CA ASP A 269 -10.94 28.69 23.03
C ASP A 269 -11.29 27.36 22.32
N ALA A 270 -11.57 27.44 21.03
CA ALA A 270 -12.05 26.30 20.21
C ALA A 270 -10.95 25.24 20.03
N HIS A 271 -11.34 23.98 20.20
CA HIS A 271 -10.48 22.85 19.88
C HIS A 271 -10.65 22.53 18.41
N PHE A 272 -9.68 22.96 17.59
CA PHE A 272 -9.71 22.75 16.14
C PHE A 272 -9.26 21.34 15.78
N TRP A 273 -10.00 20.69 14.91
CA TRP A 273 -9.64 19.38 14.37
C TRP A 273 -8.33 19.44 13.57
N ASN A 274 -7.45 18.47 13.79
CA ASN A 274 -6.26 18.25 12.97
C ASN A 274 -5.87 16.76 12.98
N PRO A 275 -5.03 16.27 12.05
CA PRO A 275 -4.73 14.84 11.92
C PRO A 275 -3.94 14.24 13.09
N GLU A 276 -3.36 15.05 13.97
CA GLU A 276 -2.59 14.63 15.15
C GLU A 276 -3.42 14.67 16.42
N ASP A 277 -4.49 15.47 16.44
CA ASP A 277 -5.46 15.62 17.53
C ASP A 277 -6.86 15.84 16.93
N PRO A 278 -7.53 14.74 16.47
CA PRO A 278 -8.78 14.79 15.70
C PRO A 278 -10.00 14.97 16.60
N PHE A 279 -10.10 16.13 17.23
CA PHE A 279 -11.18 16.43 18.16
C PHE A 279 -12.50 16.71 17.44
N LEU A 280 -13.58 16.07 17.90
CA LEU A 280 -14.93 16.19 17.34
C LEU A 280 -15.92 16.66 18.41
N TYR A 281 -16.68 17.70 18.08
CA TYR A 281 -17.81 18.17 18.86
C TYR A 281 -19.07 17.37 18.50
N ASP A 282 -19.98 17.25 19.45
CA ASP A 282 -21.31 16.70 19.22
C ASP A 282 -22.26 17.83 18.75
N LEU A 283 -22.64 17.81 17.47
CA LEU A 283 -23.65 18.69 16.89
C LEU A 283 -24.98 17.95 16.84
N THR A 284 -26.02 18.53 17.37
CA THR A 284 -27.39 17.96 17.29
C THR A 284 -28.37 19.00 16.80
N PHE A 285 -29.16 18.65 15.79
CA PHE A 285 -30.31 19.41 15.38
C PHE A 285 -31.59 18.83 15.99
N GLU A 286 -32.44 19.68 16.55
CA GLU A 286 -33.81 19.38 16.95
C GLU A 286 -34.76 20.04 15.96
N VAL A 287 -35.52 19.24 15.23
CA VAL A 287 -36.50 19.70 14.25
C VAL A 287 -37.89 19.67 14.89
N TYR A 288 -38.59 20.77 14.86
CA TYR A 288 -39.87 20.93 15.56
C TYR A 288 -41.06 20.97 14.61
N ASP A 289 -42.15 20.28 15.03
CA ASP A 289 -43.54 20.45 14.54
C ASP A 289 -44.36 21.09 15.66
N GLY A 290 -44.65 22.38 15.53
CA GLY A 290 -45.21 23.19 16.63
C GLY A 290 -44.27 23.24 17.84
N ASP A 291 -44.76 22.73 18.97
CA ASP A 291 -43.96 22.69 20.22
C ASP A 291 -43.30 21.33 20.47
N GLN A 292 -43.47 20.36 19.60
CA GLN A 292 -42.92 19.02 19.76
C GLN A 292 -41.69 18.83 18.85
N VAL A 293 -40.65 18.17 19.40
CA VAL A 293 -39.54 17.73 18.56
C VAL A 293 -40.00 16.55 17.71
N SER A 294 -39.95 16.70 16.42
CA SER A 294 -40.29 15.68 15.43
C SER A 294 -39.10 14.76 15.13
N GLU A 295 -37.89 15.33 15.07
CA GLU A 295 -36.68 14.60 14.70
C GLU A 295 -35.46 15.16 15.43
N TYR A 296 -34.53 14.27 15.83
CA TYR A 296 -33.17 14.60 16.31
C TYR A 296 -32.17 14.13 15.26
N VAL A 297 -31.27 15.02 14.84
CA VAL A 297 -30.22 14.69 13.88
C VAL A 297 -28.86 14.98 14.50
N PRO A 298 -28.10 13.95 14.92
CA PRO A 298 -26.77 14.11 15.45
C PRO A 298 -25.73 14.10 14.32
N HIS A 299 -24.61 14.80 14.53
CA HIS A 299 -23.43 14.75 13.69
C HIS A 299 -22.19 14.99 14.54
N ARG A 300 -21.10 14.25 14.33
CA ARG A 300 -19.80 14.52 14.94
C ARG A 300 -19.07 15.54 14.10
N GLN A 301 -18.82 16.72 14.64
CA GLN A 301 -18.33 17.86 13.88
C GLN A 301 -16.94 18.31 14.30
N GLY A 302 -15.95 18.14 13.43
CA GLY A 302 -14.66 18.79 13.57
C GLY A 302 -14.72 20.27 13.16
N LEU A 303 -14.07 21.14 13.94
CA LEU A 303 -13.90 22.54 13.56
C LEU A 303 -12.63 22.66 12.74
N ALA A 304 -12.75 22.86 11.44
CA ALA A 304 -11.61 22.92 10.52
C ALA A 304 -11.83 24.02 9.46
N GLU A 305 -10.78 24.74 9.13
CA GLU A 305 -10.72 25.68 8.03
C GLU A 305 -9.51 25.37 7.16
N VAL A 306 -9.72 25.15 5.87
CA VAL A 306 -8.67 24.98 4.87
C VAL A 306 -8.58 26.26 4.06
N THR A 307 -7.39 26.85 3.97
CA THR A 307 -7.10 28.04 3.18
C THR A 307 -5.91 27.85 2.27
N VAL A 308 -5.88 28.57 1.15
CA VAL A 308 -4.75 28.60 0.23
C VAL A 308 -4.19 30.02 0.19
N GLU A 309 -2.90 30.16 0.49
CA GLU A 309 -2.17 31.42 0.43
C GLU A 309 -0.92 31.27 -0.43
N GLY A 310 -0.94 31.89 -1.61
CA GLY A 310 0.14 31.73 -2.59
C GLY A 310 0.24 30.28 -3.07
N ASN A 311 1.37 29.66 -2.84
CA ASN A 311 1.61 28.25 -3.19
C ASN A 311 1.58 27.28 -2.00
N HIS A 312 0.84 27.64 -0.95
CA HIS A 312 0.71 26.82 0.25
C HIS A 312 -0.75 26.63 0.67
N ILE A 313 -1.04 25.44 1.18
CA ILE A 313 -2.30 25.08 1.83
C ILE A 313 -2.09 25.15 3.34
N TYR A 314 -3.07 25.68 4.05
CA TYR A 314 -3.08 25.76 5.51
C TYR A 314 -4.33 25.09 6.07
N LEU A 315 -4.16 24.36 7.15
CA LEU A 315 -5.25 23.84 7.97
C LEU A 315 -5.27 24.60 9.29
N ASN A 316 -6.37 25.29 9.57
CA ASN A 316 -6.51 26.15 10.75
C ASN A 316 -5.35 27.19 10.87
N GLY A 317 -4.90 27.72 9.74
CA GLY A 317 -3.77 28.66 9.67
C GLY A 317 -2.39 28.05 9.93
N THR A 318 -2.28 26.74 10.07
CA THR A 318 -1.03 26.01 10.21
C THR A 318 -0.63 25.37 8.89
N TYR A 319 0.62 25.62 8.46
CA TYR A 319 1.22 24.90 7.35
C TYR A 319 1.43 23.42 7.70
N PHE A 320 1.23 22.50 6.76
CA PHE A 320 1.39 21.06 6.97
C PHE A 320 1.82 20.34 5.68
N LYS A 321 2.20 19.08 5.81
CA LYS A 321 2.43 18.17 4.68
C LYS A 321 1.62 16.89 4.79
N MET A 322 1.19 16.37 3.66
CA MET A 322 0.47 15.11 3.53
C MET A 322 1.45 14.01 3.13
N HIS A 323 1.62 13.03 4.03
CA HIS A 323 2.28 11.76 3.76
C HIS A 323 1.17 10.73 3.55
N GLY A 324 0.85 10.50 2.28
CA GLY A 324 -0.38 9.81 1.91
C GLY A 324 -0.18 8.49 1.19
N VAL A 325 -1.31 7.84 0.99
CA VAL A 325 -1.48 6.69 0.09
C VAL A 325 -2.72 6.90 -0.76
N ASN A 326 -2.74 6.33 -1.95
CA ASN A 326 -3.94 6.15 -2.75
C ASN A 326 -4.67 4.90 -2.24
N ARG A 327 -5.99 4.92 -2.17
CA ARG A 327 -6.76 3.80 -1.63
C ARG A 327 -7.96 3.48 -2.49
N HIS A 328 -7.93 2.31 -3.12
CA HIS A 328 -9.12 1.64 -3.62
C HIS A 328 -9.88 0.90 -2.50
N ASP A 329 -11.20 0.76 -2.66
CA ASP A 329 -11.98 -0.19 -1.86
C ASP A 329 -11.67 -1.60 -2.34
N HIS A 330 -11.02 -2.42 -1.49
CA HIS A 330 -10.74 -3.82 -1.81
C HIS A 330 -10.81 -4.74 -0.59
N ASP A 331 -11.36 -5.94 -0.81
CA ASP A 331 -11.41 -7.06 0.13
C ASP A 331 -11.13 -8.33 -0.68
N ASP A 332 -10.18 -9.16 -0.21
CA ASP A 332 -9.73 -10.36 -0.91
C ASP A 332 -10.85 -11.41 -1.18
N HIS A 333 -11.93 -11.36 -0.42
CA HIS A 333 -13.08 -12.26 -0.58
C HIS A 333 -14.30 -11.64 -1.25
N LYS A 334 -14.39 -10.31 -1.29
CA LYS A 334 -15.60 -9.59 -1.72
C LYS A 334 -15.33 -8.51 -2.79
N GLY A 335 -14.09 -8.35 -3.21
CA GLY A 335 -13.72 -7.25 -4.10
C GLY A 335 -14.06 -5.89 -3.50
N ARG A 336 -14.76 -5.03 -4.22
CA ARG A 336 -15.15 -3.68 -3.75
C ARG A 336 -16.25 -3.64 -2.68
N ALA A 337 -16.85 -4.77 -2.34
CA ALA A 337 -17.88 -4.82 -1.29
C ALA A 337 -17.25 -4.79 0.12
N VAL A 338 -16.57 -3.71 0.44
CA VAL A 338 -15.78 -3.54 1.66
C VAL A 338 -16.66 -3.28 2.88
N GLY A 339 -16.43 -4.03 3.95
CA GLY A 339 -17.11 -3.85 5.23
C GLY A 339 -16.43 -2.82 6.14
N LEU A 340 -17.17 -2.32 7.14
CA LEU A 340 -16.69 -1.31 8.08
C LEU A 340 -15.43 -1.76 8.87
N ASP A 341 -15.34 -3.05 9.21
CA ASP A 341 -14.19 -3.58 9.95
C ASP A 341 -12.92 -3.54 9.10
N ARG A 342 -13.03 -3.77 7.78
CA ARG A 342 -11.93 -3.64 6.83
C ARG A 342 -11.45 -2.19 6.74
N MET A 343 -12.37 -1.23 6.60
CA MET A 343 -12.08 0.21 6.58
C MET A 343 -11.34 0.66 7.85
N ARG A 344 -11.81 0.21 9.03
CA ARG A 344 -11.13 0.49 10.30
C ARG A 344 -9.73 -0.07 10.33
N ARG A 345 -9.56 -1.30 9.88
CA ARG A 345 -8.24 -1.95 9.85
C ARG A 345 -7.27 -1.22 8.92
N ASP A 346 -7.74 -0.74 7.77
CA ASP A 346 -6.94 0.10 6.88
C ASP A 346 -6.44 1.35 7.59
N LEU A 347 -7.35 2.10 8.24
CA LEU A 347 -6.99 3.33 8.96
C LEU A 347 -6.07 3.07 10.15
N GLU A 348 -6.27 1.97 10.89
CA GLU A 348 -5.35 1.54 11.95
C GLU A 348 -3.94 1.32 11.42
N LEU A 349 -3.81 0.53 10.34
CA LEU A 349 -2.52 0.24 9.72
C LEU A 349 -1.87 1.51 9.16
N MET A 350 -2.62 2.40 8.53
CA MET A 350 -2.12 3.68 8.05
C MET A 350 -1.54 4.51 9.19
N LYS A 351 -2.27 4.71 10.28
CA LYS A 351 -1.80 5.46 11.45
C LYS A 351 -0.61 4.78 12.13
N GLN A 352 -0.60 3.46 12.23
CA GLN A 352 0.51 2.67 12.76
C GLN A 352 1.79 2.82 11.93
N HIS A 353 1.67 3.19 10.66
CA HIS A 353 2.80 3.47 9.76
C HIS A 353 2.98 4.97 9.47
N ASN A 354 2.50 5.85 10.37
CA ASN A 354 2.69 7.30 10.30
C ASN A 354 2.04 8.01 9.10
N ILE A 355 1.17 7.34 8.35
CA ILE A 355 0.40 7.92 7.25
C ILE A 355 -0.64 8.86 7.83
N ASN A 356 -0.76 10.06 7.27
CA ASN A 356 -1.68 11.11 7.74
C ASN A 356 -2.71 11.55 6.68
N ALA A 357 -2.64 11.01 5.47
CA ALA A 357 -3.53 11.39 4.38
C ALA A 357 -3.88 10.21 3.47
N VAL A 358 -5.06 10.28 2.85
CA VAL A 358 -5.52 9.34 1.82
C VAL A 358 -6.09 10.12 0.64
N ARG A 359 -5.77 9.72 -0.59
CA ARG A 359 -6.55 10.05 -1.76
C ARG A 359 -7.52 8.90 -2.01
N THR A 360 -8.82 9.21 -2.08
CA THR A 360 -9.84 8.20 -2.35
C THR A 360 -9.86 7.85 -3.82
N SER A 361 -8.88 7.11 -4.27
CA SER A 361 -8.68 6.72 -5.66
C SER A 361 -9.71 5.67 -6.08
N HIS A 362 -10.48 5.86 -7.12
CA HIS A 362 -10.71 7.13 -7.85
C HIS A 362 -12.19 7.40 -7.84
N TYR A 363 -12.79 7.43 -6.64
CA TYR A 363 -14.25 7.54 -6.43
C TYR A 363 -14.62 7.86 -4.98
N ALA A 364 -15.88 8.26 -4.77
CA ALA A 364 -16.47 8.41 -3.44
C ALA A 364 -16.50 7.07 -2.70
N ASN A 365 -16.09 7.06 -1.44
CA ASN A 365 -16.15 5.89 -0.55
C ASN A 365 -17.52 5.73 0.14
N ASP A 366 -17.68 4.66 0.93
CA ASP A 366 -18.82 4.52 1.85
C ASP A 366 -18.89 5.76 2.77
N PRO A 367 -20.05 6.37 3.02
CA PRO A 367 -20.15 7.57 3.87
C PRO A 367 -19.52 7.43 5.25
N ARG A 368 -19.52 6.23 5.81
CA ARG A 368 -18.90 5.95 7.12
C ARG A 368 -17.36 5.99 7.07
N PHE A 369 -16.77 5.87 5.90
CA PHE A 369 -15.30 6.02 5.76
C PHE A 369 -14.86 7.45 6.08
N TYR A 370 -15.66 8.45 5.68
CA TYR A 370 -15.38 9.86 6.01
C TYR A 370 -15.56 10.13 7.51
N GLU A 371 -16.58 9.54 8.15
CA GLU A 371 -16.76 9.59 9.60
C GLU A 371 -15.55 8.99 10.34
N LEU A 372 -15.05 7.83 9.86
CA LEU A 372 -13.86 7.21 10.42
C LEU A 372 -12.60 8.05 10.20
N CYS A 373 -12.43 8.69 9.03
CA CYS A 373 -11.30 9.58 8.77
C CYS A 373 -11.31 10.80 9.69
N ASP A 374 -12.49 11.37 10.00
CA ASP A 374 -12.64 12.41 11.00
C ASP A 374 -12.19 11.92 12.39
N GLU A 375 -12.57 10.70 12.79
CA GLU A 375 -12.25 10.10 14.09
C GLU A 375 -10.77 9.71 14.22
N TYR A 376 -10.19 9.12 13.17
CA TYR A 376 -8.80 8.64 13.18
C TYR A 376 -7.77 9.74 12.90
N GLY A 377 -8.20 10.90 12.42
CA GLY A 377 -7.31 11.98 12.01
C GLY A 377 -6.55 11.64 10.72
N ILE A 378 -7.27 11.26 9.68
CA ILE A 378 -6.73 11.07 8.32
C ILE A 378 -7.27 12.16 7.41
N MET A 379 -6.38 12.96 6.84
CA MET A 379 -6.75 13.98 5.85
C MET A 379 -7.14 13.34 4.52
N LEU A 380 -8.15 13.88 3.83
CA LEU A 380 -8.63 13.35 2.57
C LEU A 380 -8.43 14.31 1.40
N VAL A 381 -7.94 13.75 0.31
CA VAL A 381 -8.18 14.23 -1.06
C VAL A 381 -9.37 13.43 -1.56
N ALA A 382 -10.57 14.00 -1.45
CA ALA A 382 -11.82 13.31 -1.78
C ALA A 382 -12.08 13.39 -3.29
N GLU A 383 -12.06 12.23 -3.96
CA GLU A 383 -12.08 12.17 -5.42
C GLU A 383 -13.43 11.74 -5.97
N THR A 384 -13.77 12.36 -7.10
CA THR A 384 -15.00 12.10 -7.85
C THR A 384 -14.89 10.78 -8.61
N ASP A 385 -15.98 10.02 -8.64
CA ASP A 385 -16.13 8.78 -9.45
C ASP A 385 -16.06 9.10 -10.94
N MET A 386 -14.84 9.27 -11.46
CA MET A 386 -14.60 9.65 -12.85
C MET A 386 -13.21 9.26 -13.32
N GLU A 387 -13.18 8.36 -14.28
CA GLU A 387 -11.98 7.95 -15.02
C GLU A 387 -12.36 7.46 -16.41
N SER A 388 -11.55 7.82 -17.43
CA SER A 388 -11.80 7.41 -18.81
C SER A 388 -10.51 7.07 -19.56
N HIS A 389 -9.57 6.42 -18.85
CA HIS A 389 -8.21 6.13 -19.30
C HIS A 389 -8.17 5.33 -20.62
N GLY A 390 -9.07 4.36 -20.78
CA GLY A 390 -9.12 3.50 -21.97
C GLY A 390 -9.27 4.22 -23.30
N PHE A 391 -9.68 5.49 -23.31
CA PHE A 391 -9.66 6.30 -24.52
C PHE A 391 -8.25 6.68 -25.01
N GLU A 392 -7.23 6.52 -24.19
CA GLU A 392 -5.83 6.66 -24.60
C GLU A 392 -5.48 5.62 -25.69
N ASN A 393 -5.99 4.41 -25.56
CA ASN A 393 -5.79 3.33 -26.53
C ASN A 393 -6.32 3.63 -27.94
N ILE A 394 -7.25 4.58 -28.08
CA ILE A 394 -7.72 5.06 -29.39
C ILE A 394 -7.12 6.43 -29.75
N GLY A 395 -6.15 6.91 -28.98
CA GLY A 395 -5.35 8.11 -29.25
C GLY A 395 -6.01 9.43 -28.84
N ASN A 396 -7.03 9.43 -27.98
CA ASN A 396 -7.67 10.63 -27.47
C ASN A 396 -8.29 10.41 -26.08
N ILE A 397 -7.48 10.49 -25.05
CA ILE A 397 -7.92 10.34 -23.65
C ILE A 397 -9.03 11.34 -23.25
N ALA A 398 -9.07 12.53 -23.85
CA ALA A 398 -10.08 13.55 -23.59
C ALA A 398 -11.36 13.43 -24.44
N LEU A 399 -11.58 12.28 -25.12
CA LEU A 399 -12.66 12.14 -26.09
C LEU A 399 -14.03 12.53 -25.54
N VAL A 400 -14.38 12.03 -24.37
CA VAL A 400 -15.65 12.34 -23.67
C VAL A 400 -15.51 13.52 -22.70
N THR A 401 -14.32 13.76 -22.19
CA THR A 401 -14.02 14.87 -21.25
C THR A 401 -14.13 16.24 -21.90
N ASP A 402 -13.85 16.35 -23.21
CA ASP A 402 -14.00 17.58 -23.97
C ASP A 402 -15.25 17.57 -24.88
N ASP A 403 -16.19 16.66 -24.67
CA ASP A 403 -17.49 16.65 -25.34
C ASP A 403 -18.60 17.18 -24.40
N PRO A 404 -19.22 18.35 -24.67
CA PRO A 404 -20.25 18.93 -23.83
C PRO A 404 -21.53 18.07 -23.72
N ALA A 405 -21.70 17.05 -24.54
CA ALA A 405 -22.82 16.12 -24.40
C ALA A 405 -22.72 15.27 -23.12
N TRP A 406 -21.51 15.13 -22.56
CA TRP A 406 -21.22 14.42 -21.32
C TRP A 406 -21.23 15.30 -20.08
N GLU A 407 -21.33 16.63 -20.21
CA GLU A 407 -21.32 17.55 -19.06
C GLU A 407 -22.30 17.15 -17.93
N PRO A 408 -23.56 16.72 -18.20
CA PRO A 408 -24.47 16.32 -17.13
C PRO A 408 -23.93 15.16 -16.29
N ALA A 409 -23.29 14.16 -16.91
CA ALA A 409 -22.73 13.01 -16.21
C ALA A 409 -21.53 13.38 -15.32
N TYR A 410 -20.68 14.29 -15.79
CA TYR A 410 -19.52 14.82 -15.03
C TYR A 410 -19.97 15.68 -13.84
N VAL A 411 -20.88 16.61 -14.07
CA VAL A 411 -21.35 17.55 -13.04
C VAL A 411 -22.16 16.83 -11.96
N ASP A 412 -23.02 15.85 -12.32
CA ASP A 412 -23.79 15.05 -11.34
C ASP A 412 -22.87 14.34 -10.33
N ARG A 413 -21.71 13.85 -10.78
CA ARG A 413 -20.76 13.13 -9.92
C ARG A 413 -20.12 14.02 -8.86
N ILE A 414 -19.57 15.15 -9.27
CA ILE A 414 -18.93 16.09 -8.30
C ILE A 414 -20.00 16.75 -7.39
N GLU A 415 -21.20 17.04 -7.91
CA GLU A 415 -22.26 17.60 -7.09
C GLU A 415 -22.67 16.63 -5.98
N ARG A 416 -22.86 15.35 -6.29
CA ARG A 416 -23.22 14.33 -5.31
C ARG A 416 -22.13 14.14 -4.26
N LEU A 417 -20.86 14.05 -4.65
CA LEU A 417 -19.73 13.91 -3.74
C LEU A 417 -19.68 15.11 -2.77
N VAL A 418 -19.66 16.33 -3.29
CA VAL A 418 -19.52 17.53 -2.45
C VAL A 418 -20.72 17.72 -1.55
N MET A 419 -21.95 17.58 -2.06
CA MET A 419 -23.16 17.73 -1.27
C MET A 419 -23.21 16.75 -0.10
N GLN A 420 -22.79 15.51 -0.34
CA GLN A 420 -22.87 14.44 0.64
C GLN A 420 -21.81 14.59 1.74
N GLU A 421 -20.57 14.98 1.39
CA GLU A 421 -19.42 14.87 2.28
C GLU A 421 -18.87 16.23 2.78
N ARG A 422 -19.43 17.36 2.35
CA ARG A 422 -18.89 18.71 2.63
C ARG A 422 -18.79 19.10 4.10
N ASN A 423 -19.45 18.37 5.03
CA ASN A 423 -19.40 18.66 6.46
C ASN A 423 -18.24 17.99 7.20
N HIS A 424 -17.51 17.08 6.55
CA HIS A 424 -16.37 16.37 7.14
C HIS A 424 -15.13 17.27 7.23
N ALA A 425 -14.54 17.32 8.42
CA ALA A 425 -13.34 18.10 8.72
C ALA A 425 -12.08 17.52 8.08
N CYS A 426 -12.05 16.22 7.87
CA CYS A 426 -10.92 15.49 7.27
C CYS A 426 -10.68 15.83 5.80
N ILE A 427 -11.68 16.32 5.07
CA ILE A 427 -11.52 16.64 3.65
C ILE A 427 -10.73 17.95 3.51
N ILE A 428 -9.53 17.87 2.94
CA ILE A 428 -8.64 18.99 2.72
C ILE A 428 -8.85 19.61 1.33
N MET A 429 -9.13 18.78 0.33
CA MET A 429 -9.40 19.21 -1.04
C MET A 429 -10.33 18.26 -1.76
N TRP A 430 -11.01 18.76 -2.78
CA TRP A 430 -11.79 17.97 -3.73
C TRP A 430 -10.93 17.62 -4.94
N SER A 431 -11.10 16.43 -5.48
CA SER A 431 -10.46 16.01 -6.72
C SER A 431 -11.52 15.67 -7.77
N LEU A 432 -11.30 16.15 -8.99
CA LEU A 432 -12.30 16.03 -10.06
C LEU A 432 -12.30 14.66 -10.74
N GLY A 433 -11.34 13.80 -10.43
CA GLY A 433 -11.21 12.46 -10.98
C GLY A 433 -9.77 12.13 -11.35
N ASN A 434 -9.60 11.05 -12.10
CA ASN A 434 -8.33 10.49 -12.53
C ASN A 434 -8.23 10.50 -14.08
N GLU A 435 -7.14 10.17 -14.63
CA GLU A 435 -6.68 9.89 -16.00
C GLU A 435 -7.75 9.93 -17.11
N SER A 436 -8.24 11.14 -17.42
CA SER A 436 -9.36 11.35 -18.34
C SER A 436 -9.11 12.50 -19.32
N GLY A 437 -7.89 13.00 -19.37
CA GLY A 437 -7.55 14.18 -20.14
C GLY A 437 -8.22 15.46 -19.64
N TYR A 438 -7.98 16.56 -20.29
CA TYR A 438 -8.51 17.87 -19.91
C TYR A 438 -9.48 18.44 -20.94
N GLY A 439 -10.67 18.88 -20.49
CA GLY A 439 -11.71 19.36 -21.39
C GLY A 439 -12.74 20.30 -20.75
N CYS A 440 -13.81 20.56 -21.50
CA CYS A 440 -14.90 21.47 -21.07
C CYS A 440 -15.61 20.95 -19.80
N ASN A 441 -15.74 19.63 -19.66
CA ASN A 441 -16.47 19.04 -18.55
C ASN A 441 -15.71 19.19 -17.22
N ILE A 442 -14.36 19.15 -17.22
CA ILE A 442 -13.53 19.44 -16.05
C ILE A 442 -13.76 20.88 -15.58
N ARG A 443 -13.84 21.86 -16.50
CA ARG A 443 -14.14 23.25 -16.15
C ARG A 443 -15.53 23.40 -15.53
N ALA A 444 -16.52 22.65 -16.02
CA ALA A 444 -17.86 22.63 -15.48
C ALA A 444 -17.89 22.02 -14.06
N MET A 445 -17.19 20.89 -13.85
CA MET A 445 -17.03 20.27 -12.53
C MET A 445 -16.36 21.21 -11.52
N TYR A 446 -15.27 21.87 -11.92
CA TYR A 446 -14.58 22.87 -11.10
C TYR A 446 -15.53 23.98 -10.65
N ALA A 447 -16.28 24.55 -11.59
CA ALA A 447 -17.24 25.59 -11.29
C ALA A 447 -18.34 25.11 -10.33
N LYS A 448 -18.83 23.88 -10.48
CA LYS A 448 -19.82 23.28 -9.60
C LYS A 448 -19.24 23.02 -8.20
N ALA A 449 -18.03 22.50 -8.08
CA ALA A 449 -17.39 22.28 -6.79
C ALA A 449 -17.27 23.58 -5.99
N HIS A 450 -16.82 24.66 -6.62
CA HIS A 450 -16.71 25.99 -5.97
C HIS A 450 -18.06 26.67 -5.70
N GLU A 451 -19.10 26.36 -6.45
CA GLU A 451 -20.48 26.76 -6.12
C GLU A 451 -20.93 26.16 -4.78
N LEU A 452 -20.54 24.92 -4.53
CA LEU A 452 -21.00 24.13 -3.40
C LEU A 452 -20.11 24.24 -2.16
N ASP A 453 -18.77 24.35 -2.35
CA ASP A 453 -17.80 24.37 -1.24
C ASP A 453 -16.60 25.27 -1.57
N GLY A 454 -15.95 25.81 -0.53
CA GLY A 454 -14.83 26.75 -0.67
C GLY A 454 -13.44 26.11 -0.60
N ARG A 455 -13.33 24.80 -0.34
CA ARG A 455 -12.07 24.07 -0.28
C ARG A 455 -11.39 24.03 -1.65
N PRO A 456 -10.04 23.92 -1.70
CA PRO A 456 -9.31 23.86 -2.96
C PRO A 456 -9.68 22.61 -3.78
N VAL A 457 -9.56 22.76 -5.10
CA VAL A 457 -9.88 21.73 -6.08
C VAL A 457 -8.60 21.28 -6.79
N HIS A 458 -8.43 19.97 -6.94
CA HIS A 458 -7.34 19.28 -7.58
C HIS A 458 -7.82 18.50 -8.81
N TYR A 459 -6.95 18.39 -9.82
CA TYR A 459 -7.08 17.45 -10.94
C TYR A 459 -5.73 17.34 -11.67
N GLU A 460 -5.18 16.13 -11.78
CA GLU A 460 -3.83 15.93 -12.31
C GLU A 460 -3.72 16.30 -13.79
N GLU A 461 -4.69 15.91 -14.61
CA GLU A 461 -4.64 16.14 -16.04
C GLU A 461 -4.79 17.63 -16.47
N ASP A 462 -5.12 18.54 -15.55
CA ASP A 462 -4.92 19.98 -15.74
C ASP A 462 -3.44 20.35 -15.47
N ARG A 463 -2.55 19.76 -16.26
CA ARG A 463 -1.09 19.77 -16.05
C ARG A 463 -0.45 21.15 -15.92
N ASN A 464 -1.14 22.19 -16.35
CA ASN A 464 -0.73 23.60 -16.17
C ASN A 464 -1.47 24.30 -15.02
N ALA A 465 -2.41 23.61 -14.38
CA ALA A 465 -3.36 24.18 -13.41
C ALA A 465 -4.03 25.48 -13.93
N ASP A 466 -4.48 25.42 -15.18
CA ASP A 466 -5.18 26.55 -15.81
C ASP A 466 -6.55 26.81 -15.15
N THR A 467 -7.16 25.76 -14.61
CA THR A 467 -8.45 25.77 -13.92
C THR A 467 -8.30 25.53 -12.43
N VAL A 468 -7.71 24.38 -12.03
CA VAL A 468 -7.68 23.91 -10.63
C VAL A 468 -6.79 24.74 -9.71
N ASP A 469 -7.00 24.65 -8.39
CA ASP A 469 -6.30 25.42 -7.37
C ASP A 469 -4.95 24.81 -6.97
N VAL A 470 -4.82 23.48 -7.12
CA VAL A 470 -3.64 22.70 -6.74
C VAL A 470 -3.07 22.03 -7.97
N ILE A 471 -1.80 22.32 -8.30
CA ILE A 471 -1.10 21.64 -9.38
C ILE A 471 -0.62 20.27 -8.90
N SER A 472 -0.73 19.27 -9.76
CA SER A 472 -0.35 17.90 -9.44
C SER A 472 0.49 17.27 -10.53
N THR A 473 1.16 16.18 -10.17
CA THR A 473 1.86 15.28 -11.09
C THR A 473 1.79 13.85 -10.54
N MET A 474 1.90 12.88 -11.45
CA MET A 474 2.07 11.46 -11.11
C MET A 474 3.50 11.03 -11.37
N TYR A 475 4.02 10.14 -10.55
CA TYR A 475 5.31 9.44 -10.68
C TYR A 475 6.49 10.36 -11.01
N SER A 476 6.48 11.59 -10.45
CA SER A 476 7.58 12.53 -10.60
C SER A 476 8.84 11.97 -9.95
N ARG A 477 9.94 11.94 -10.72
CA ARG A 477 11.24 11.48 -10.25
C ARG A 477 11.81 12.41 -9.20
N VAL A 478 12.70 11.90 -8.35
CA VAL A 478 13.44 12.70 -7.35
C VAL A 478 14.08 13.96 -7.96
N SER A 479 14.65 13.83 -9.16
CA SER A 479 15.24 14.97 -9.89
C SER A 479 14.20 16.01 -10.33
N GLN A 480 13.04 15.57 -10.80
CA GLN A 480 11.94 16.46 -11.20
C GLN A 480 11.33 17.18 -9.99
N MET A 481 11.17 16.48 -8.86
CA MET A 481 10.70 17.10 -7.62
C MET A 481 11.68 18.17 -7.11
N ASN A 482 13.00 17.97 -7.25
CA ASN A 482 13.98 19.02 -6.97
C ASN A 482 13.82 20.22 -7.90
N ASP A 483 13.59 20.01 -9.21
CA ASP A 483 13.34 21.08 -10.18
C ASP A 483 12.07 21.85 -9.83
N PHE A 484 11.01 21.17 -9.40
CA PHE A 484 9.78 21.82 -8.92
C PHE A 484 10.02 22.70 -7.70
N GLY A 485 10.91 22.27 -6.80
CA GLY A 485 11.29 23.06 -5.62
C GLY A 485 12.16 24.26 -5.96
N GLU A 486 13.11 24.10 -6.89
CA GLU A 486 13.97 25.19 -7.38
C GLU A 486 13.20 26.24 -8.21
N HIS A 487 12.13 25.80 -8.87
CA HIS A 487 11.26 26.60 -9.72
C HIS A 487 9.80 26.50 -9.29
N PRO A 488 9.43 26.99 -8.09
CA PRO A 488 8.11 26.76 -7.53
C PRO A 488 7.00 27.41 -8.39
N PHE A 489 5.93 26.64 -8.56
CA PHE A 489 4.72 27.13 -9.22
C PHE A 489 3.93 28.08 -8.28
N PRO A 490 3.15 29.04 -8.80
CA PRO A 490 2.40 29.99 -7.96
C PRO A 490 1.19 29.40 -7.22
N LYS A 491 0.82 28.14 -7.48
CA LYS A 491 -0.21 27.37 -6.77
C LYS A 491 0.44 26.25 -5.95
N PRO A 492 -0.20 25.73 -4.89
CA PRO A 492 0.27 24.56 -4.15
C PRO A 492 0.49 23.38 -5.07
N ARG A 493 1.45 22.51 -4.72
CA ARG A 493 1.77 21.29 -5.47
C ARG A 493 1.64 20.06 -4.61
N ILE A 494 1.08 19.01 -5.21
CA ILE A 494 1.16 17.65 -4.70
C ILE A 494 1.72 16.70 -5.77
N ASN A 495 2.25 15.56 -5.35
CA ASN A 495 2.53 14.40 -6.18
C ASN A 495 1.45 13.36 -5.83
N CYS A 496 0.38 13.30 -6.63
CA CYS A 496 -0.80 12.52 -6.26
C CYS A 496 -0.58 11.02 -6.39
N GLU A 497 0.44 10.60 -7.14
CA GLU A 497 0.89 9.21 -7.23
C GLU A 497 2.41 9.15 -7.36
N TYR A 498 3.05 8.29 -6.56
CA TYR A 498 4.46 7.97 -6.67
C TYR A 498 4.76 6.64 -5.97
N GLY A 499 5.94 6.07 -6.23
CA GLY A 499 6.38 4.90 -5.52
C GLY A 499 5.47 3.70 -5.77
N HIS A 500 5.31 3.31 -7.06
CA HIS A 500 4.48 2.19 -7.47
C HIS A 500 4.90 0.90 -6.75
N SER A 501 4.00 0.34 -5.94
CA SER A 501 4.31 -0.69 -4.93
C SER A 501 4.14 -2.11 -5.46
N MET A 502 4.22 -2.31 -6.76
CA MET A 502 4.00 -3.60 -7.39
C MET A 502 5.01 -4.64 -6.90
N GLY A 503 4.51 -5.71 -6.28
CA GLY A 503 5.30 -6.79 -5.74
C GLY A 503 6.33 -6.36 -4.68
N ASN A 504 7.60 -6.67 -4.90
CA ASN A 504 8.70 -6.26 -4.02
C ASN A 504 9.17 -4.84 -4.37
N GLY A 505 8.52 -3.86 -3.78
CA GLY A 505 8.75 -2.43 -3.99
C GLY A 505 7.97 -1.58 -2.99
N PRO A 506 8.05 -0.24 -3.10
CA PRO A 506 9.01 0.53 -3.88
C PRO A 506 10.32 0.77 -3.15
N GLY A 507 11.39 1.00 -3.91
CA GLY A 507 12.67 1.49 -3.42
C GLY A 507 12.82 3.01 -3.53
N GLY A 508 13.88 3.57 -2.95
CA GLY A 508 14.23 4.99 -3.06
C GLY A 508 13.35 5.94 -2.24
N LEU A 509 12.50 5.45 -1.37
CA LEU A 509 11.57 6.28 -0.57
C LEU A 509 12.28 7.31 0.31
N SER A 510 13.48 6.99 0.80
CA SER A 510 14.29 7.91 1.59
C SER A 510 14.67 9.17 0.81
N GLU A 511 15.05 9.03 -0.45
CA GLU A 511 15.45 10.12 -1.33
C GLU A 511 14.25 10.97 -1.76
N TYR A 512 13.10 10.36 -2.00
CA TYR A 512 11.84 11.07 -2.20
C TYR A 512 11.50 11.92 -0.98
N GLN A 513 11.61 11.34 0.24
CA GLN A 513 11.32 12.05 1.48
C GLN A 513 12.30 13.20 1.75
N GLU A 514 13.59 13.03 1.42
CA GLU A 514 14.58 14.11 1.57
C GLU A 514 14.25 15.32 0.69
N VAL A 515 13.81 15.10 -0.54
CA VAL A 515 13.37 16.18 -1.44
C VAL A 515 12.05 16.79 -0.96
N PHE A 516 11.11 15.97 -0.54
CA PHE A 516 9.85 16.41 0.02
C PHE A 516 10.05 17.28 1.26
N ASP A 517 10.91 16.87 2.19
CA ASP A 517 11.26 17.66 3.38
C ASP A 517 11.96 18.97 3.06
N ARG A 518 12.73 19.02 1.96
CA ARG A 518 13.51 20.19 1.55
C ARG A 518 12.66 21.35 1.01
N TRP A 519 11.58 21.03 0.27
CA TRP A 519 10.83 22.00 -0.50
C TRP A 519 9.42 22.22 0.03
N ASP A 520 9.16 23.39 0.59
CA ASP A 520 7.86 23.72 1.21
C ASP A 520 6.71 23.83 0.19
N CYS A 521 7.02 24.12 -1.08
CA CYS A 521 6.01 24.21 -2.14
C CYS A 521 5.42 22.87 -2.57
N ILE A 522 5.98 21.73 -2.11
CA ILE A 522 5.44 20.39 -2.33
C ILE A 522 4.82 19.93 -1.01
N GLN A 523 3.48 19.88 -0.95
CA GLN A 523 2.76 19.66 0.31
C GLN A 523 2.07 18.32 0.43
N GLY A 524 2.02 17.51 -0.64
CA GLY A 524 1.45 16.17 -0.60
C GLY A 524 2.22 15.22 -1.50
N GLN A 525 2.37 14.00 -1.04
CA GLN A 525 2.82 12.87 -1.84
C GLN A 525 2.08 11.61 -1.38
N PHE A 526 1.57 10.85 -2.36
CA PHE A 526 0.70 9.71 -2.13
C PHE A 526 1.25 8.48 -2.85
N ILE A 527 1.58 7.43 -2.09
CA ILE A 527 2.06 6.17 -2.64
C ILE A 527 0.94 5.52 -3.48
N TRP A 528 1.27 4.97 -4.61
CA TRP A 528 0.44 4.05 -5.36
C TRP A 528 0.85 2.62 -5.03
N GLU A 529 0.01 1.77 -4.43
CA GLU A 529 -1.21 2.13 -3.73
C GLU A 529 -1.33 1.41 -2.37
N TRP A 530 -2.53 1.41 -1.76
CA TRP A 530 -2.71 0.87 -0.42
C TRP A 530 -2.72 -0.65 -0.36
N CYS A 531 -3.48 -1.33 -1.21
CA CYS A 531 -3.75 -2.76 -1.07
C CYS A 531 -3.66 -3.49 -2.41
N ASP A 532 -2.94 -4.61 -2.46
CA ASP A 532 -3.02 -5.55 -3.58
C ASP A 532 -4.47 -5.95 -3.87
N HIS A 533 -4.89 -5.95 -5.14
CA HIS A 533 -6.23 -6.34 -5.56
C HIS A 533 -6.40 -7.85 -5.83
N GLY A 534 -5.60 -8.69 -5.19
CA GLY A 534 -5.75 -10.15 -5.27
C GLY A 534 -7.12 -10.61 -4.76
N LEU A 535 -7.76 -11.54 -5.46
CA LEU A 535 -9.02 -12.16 -5.03
C LEU A 535 -8.79 -13.61 -4.63
N ALA A 536 -9.22 -13.96 -3.41
CA ALA A 536 -9.04 -15.29 -2.85
C ALA A 536 -9.74 -16.36 -3.70
N ALA A 537 -8.98 -17.35 -4.10
CA ALA A 537 -9.42 -18.48 -4.91
C ALA A 537 -8.84 -19.80 -4.40
N VAL A 538 -9.33 -20.90 -4.95
CA VAL A 538 -8.87 -22.24 -4.60
C VAL A 538 -8.65 -23.04 -5.87
N THR A 539 -7.48 -23.66 -6.01
CA THR A 539 -7.19 -24.54 -7.16
C THR A 539 -8.07 -25.80 -7.15
N GLU A 540 -8.09 -26.54 -8.27
CA GLU A 540 -8.82 -27.85 -8.35
C GLU A 540 -8.36 -28.83 -7.27
N ASP A 541 -7.11 -28.75 -6.82
CA ASP A 541 -6.54 -29.61 -5.77
C ASP A 541 -6.79 -29.07 -4.35
N GLY A 542 -7.50 -27.95 -4.20
CA GLY A 542 -7.88 -27.38 -2.91
C GLY A 542 -6.81 -26.49 -2.27
N ILE A 543 -5.86 -25.96 -3.02
CA ILE A 543 -4.84 -25.02 -2.54
C ILE A 543 -5.38 -23.59 -2.66
N ALA A 544 -5.38 -22.84 -1.55
CA ALA A 544 -5.77 -21.45 -1.54
C ALA A 544 -4.68 -20.57 -2.20
N TYR A 545 -5.10 -19.55 -2.95
CA TYR A 545 -4.24 -18.55 -3.55
C TYR A 545 -5.04 -17.26 -3.81
N ASP A 546 -4.34 -16.19 -4.14
CA ASP A 546 -4.96 -14.94 -4.60
C ASP A 546 -4.77 -14.84 -6.11
N MET A 547 -5.88 -14.67 -6.84
CA MET A 547 -5.87 -14.53 -8.29
C MET A 547 -5.71 -13.08 -8.71
N TYR A 548 -5.16 -12.91 -9.90
CA TYR A 548 -5.02 -11.63 -10.59
C TYR A 548 -5.46 -11.75 -12.05
N GLY A 549 -5.29 -10.69 -12.85
CA GLY A 549 -5.76 -10.65 -14.24
C GLY A 549 -5.28 -11.83 -15.10
N GLY A 550 -6.19 -12.45 -15.83
CA GLY A 550 -5.96 -13.63 -16.66
C GLY A 550 -6.23 -14.99 -15.98
N ASP A 551 -6.22 -15.05 -14.65
CA ASP A 551 -6.46 -16.32 -13.92
C ASP A 551 -7.88 -16.84 -14.09
N ASN A 552 -8.83 -15.96 -14.29
CA ASN A 552 -10.23 -16.30 -14.55
C ASN A 552 -10.50 -16.59 -16.05
N GLY A 553 -9.48 -16.53 -16.91
CA GLY A 553 -9.59 -16.72 -18.34
C GLY A 553 -10.06 -15.47 -19.09
N ASP A 554 -10.05 -14.33 -18.46
CA ASP A 554 -10.32 -13.02 -19.02
C ASP A 554 -9.27 -12.63 -20.06
N TYR A 555 -9.72 -12.00 -21.15
CA TYR A 555 -8.87 -11.51 -22.22
C TYR A 555 -9.59 -10.39 -23.00
N PRO A 556 -8.93 -9.23 -23.24
CA PRO A 556 -7.59 -8.85 -22.77
C PRO A 556 -7.51 -8.70 -21.25
N ASN A 557 -6.28 -8.72 -20.70
CA ASN A 557 -6.02 -8.45 -19.28
C ASN A 557 -4.60 -7.88 -19.06
N ASN A 558 -4.38 -7.26 -17.91
CA ASN A 558 -3.09 -6.68 -17.51
C ASN A 558 -2.32 -7.54 -16.48
N SER A 559 -2.63 -8.86 -16.39
CA SER A 559 -1.93 -9.80 -15.51
C SER A 559 -1.92 -9.34 -14.04
N ASN A 560 -0.75 -9.39 -13.38
CA ASN A 560 -0.56 -9.01 -11.98
C ASN A 560 -0.37 -7.49 -11.77
N PHE A 561 -0.74 -6.63 -12.73
CA PHE A 561 -0.57 -5.18 -12.57
C PHE A 561 -1.42 -4.63 -11.40
N CYS A 562 -2.53 -5.28 -11.07
CA CYS A 562 -3.36 -5.00 -9.89
C CYS A 562 -2.77 -5.49 -8.55
N ILE A 563 -1.57 -6.03 -8.52
CA ILE A 563 -0.87 -6.48 -7.31
C ILE A 563 0.23 -5.46 -7.00
N ASP A 564 -0.18 -4.28 -6.59
CA ASP A 564 0.66 -3.09 -6.48
C ASP A 564 0.44 -2.34 -5.15
N GLY A 565 -0.01 -3.07 -4.12
CA GLY A 565 -0.36 -2.56 -2.80
C GLY A 565 0.78 -2.57 -1.78
N MET A 566 0.73 -1.60 -0.85
CA MET A 566 1.55 -1.55 0.36
C MET A 566 1.13 -2.59 1.41
N VAL A 567 -0.07 -3.14 1.30
CA VAL A 567 -0.53 -4.29 2.08
C VAL A 567 -0.96 -5.41 1.15
N PHE A 568 -0.69 -6.64 1.58
CA PHE A 568 -1.18 -7.83 0.88
C PHE A 568 -2.71 -7.88 0.89
N PRO A 569 -3.35 -8.67 -0.01
CA PRO A 569 -4.80 -8.73 -0.11
C PRO A 569 -5.49 -9.05 1.23
N TRP A 570 -4.85 -9.81 2.10
CA TRP A 570 -5.30 -10.18 3.45
C TRP A 570 -4.92 -9.17 4.56
N GLN A 571 -4.63 -7.91 4.21
CA GLN A 571 -4.31 -6.79 5.13
C GLN A 571 -3.08 -7.01 6.05
N GLN A 572 -2.07 -7.70 5.60
CA GLN A 572 -0.76 -7.71 6.25
C GLN A 572 0.17 -6.69 5.59
N PRO A 573 0.93 -5.92 6.39
CA PRO A 573 1.92 -4.99 5.85
C PRO A 573 2.94 -5.72 4.96
N SER A 574 3.21 -5.15 3.79
CA SER A 574 4.36 -5.53 2.98
C SER A 574 5.66 -4.97 3.58
N PRO A 575 6.82 -5.45 3.15
CA PRO A 575 8.09 -4.81 3.47
C PRO A 575 8.14 -3.33 3.06
N GLY A 576 7.50 -2.97 1.94
CA GLY A 576 7.37 -1.59 1.45
C GLY A 576 6.63 -0.68 2.43
N LEU A 577 5.50 -1.13 3.01
CA LEU A 577 4.78 -0.35 4.01
C LEU A 577 5.61 -0.11 5.27
N THR A 578 6.33 -1.14 5.72
CA THR A 578 7.19 -1.04 6.90
C THR A 578 8.32 -0.02 6.67
N GLU A 579 8.91 -0.02 5.47
CA GLU A 579 9.92 0.97 5.05
C GLU A 579 9.32 2.37 4.99
N TYR A 580 8.16 2.54 4.33
CA TYR A 580 7.49 3.83 4.20
C TYR A 580 7.18 4.44 5.58
N GLY A 581 6.56 3.68 6.48
CA GLY A 581 6.25 4.14 7.83
C GLY A 581 7.48 4.61 8.61
N GLN A 582 8.63 3.97 8.40
CA GLN A 582 9.90 4.37 9.00
C GLN A 582 10.47 5.63 8.33
N VAL A 583 10.36 5.75 7.02
CA VAL A 583 10.85 6.90 6.24
C VAL A 583 10.10 8.17 6.62
N ILE A 584 8.78 8.11 6.82
CA ILE A 584 7.94 9.27 7.16
C ILE A 584 7.75 9.47 8.68
N CYS A 585 8.46 8.72 9.53
CA CYS A 585 8.34 8.83 11.00
C CYS A 585 8.46 10.28 11.47
N PRO A 586 7.50 10.78 12.28
CA PRO A 586 7.48 12.19 12.71
C PRO A 586 8.51 12.54 13.80
N VAL A 587 9.24 11.56 14.31
CA VAL A 587 10.30 11.77 15.30
C VAL A 587 11.65 11.53 14.64
N ARG A 588 12.34 12.59 14.25
CA ARG A 588 13.67 12.49 13.65
C ARG A 588 14.76 12.57 14.69
N MET A 589 15.77 11.75 14.55
CA MET A 589 16.86 11.65 15.50
C MET A 589 18.22 11.73 14.80
N ALA A 590 19.15 12.48 15.42
CA ALA A 590 20.55 12.56 15.00
C ALA A 590 21.44 12.47 16.26
N TYR A 591 22.55 11.77 16.16
CA TYR A 591 23.45 11.58 17.29
C TYR A 591 24.85 12.11 16.99
N ASP A 592 25.35 12.95 17.90
CA ASP A 592 26.73 13.44 17.89
C ASP A 592 27.54 12.64 18.93
N ALA A 593 28.40 11.74 18.45
CA ALA A 593 29.22 10.89 19.30
C ALA A 593 30.33 11.68 20.05
N GLU A 594 30.86 12.78 19.47
CA GLU A 594 31.87 13.60 20.11
C GLU A 594 31.29 14.45 21.25
N ALA A 595 30.13 15.02 21.02
CA ALA A 595 29.40 15.79 22.04
C ALA A 595 28.72 14.86 23.08
N GLY A 596 28.40 13.63 22.72
CA GLY A 596 27.58 12.72 23.52
C GLY A 596 26.15 13.23 23.67
N GLU A 597 25.59 13.73 22.56
CA GLU A 597 24.26 14.35 22.50
C GLU A 597 23.38 13.74 21.41
N LEU A 598 22.13 13.44 21.80
CA LEU A 598 21.06 13.04 20.90
C LEU A 598 20.18 14.24 20.58
N THR A 599 20.14 14.67 19.34
CA THR A 599 19.19 15.68 18.86
C THR A 599 17.90 14.98 18.43
N VAL A 600 16.77 15.41 19.00
CA VAL A 600 15.43 14.93 18.66
C VAL A 600 14.64 16.07 18.07
N THR A 601 14.17 15.91 16.84
CA THR A 601 13.39 16.91 16.09
C THR A 601 11.95 16.44 15.93
N ASN A 602 11.02 17.34 16.29
CA ASN A 602 9.60 17.13 16.06
C ASN A 602 9.22 17.48 14.61
N LYS A 603 8.81 16.50 13.83
CA LYS A 603 8.32 16.66 12.46
C LYS A 603 6.78 16.68 12.38
N ARG A 604 6.08 16.64 13.49
CA ARG A 604 4.65 16.92 13.58
C ARG A 604 4.39 18.38 13.22
N TRP A 605 3.16 18.69 12.84
CA TRP A 605 2.75 20.03 12.41
C TRP A 605 1.88 20.75 13.46
N PHE A 606 1.16 20.00 14.30
CA PHE A 606 0.15 20.53 15.22
C PHE A 606 0.48 20.28 16.68
N THR A 607 1.09 19.15 17.02
CA THR A 607 1.29 18.71 18.40
C THR A 607 2.76 18.64 18.82
N THR A 608 3.01 18.75 20.12
CA THR A 608 4.35 18.58 20.69
C THR A 608 4.73 17.11 20.81
N LEU A 609 5.98 16.79 21.25
CA LEU A 609 6.44 15.44 21.57
C LEU A 609 6.22 15.06 23.04
N GLU A 610 5.31 15.70 23.77
CA GLU A 610 5.08 15.43 25.19
C GLU A 610 4.60 13.99 25.45
N ASP A 611 3.91 13.40 24.50
CA ASP A 611 3.44 12.00 24.49
C ASP A 611 4.49 10.98 24.07
N VAL A 612 5.72 11.40 23.75
CA VAL A 612 6.77 10.51 23.20
C VAL A 612 7.81 10.17 24.26
N CYS A 613 8.19 8.89 24.36
CA CYS A 613 9.39 8.44 25.05
C CYS A 613 10.35 7.73 24.09
N LEU A 614 11.65 7.74 24.44
CA LEU A 614 12.70 7.14 23.65
C LEU A 614 13.37 6.00 24.43
N SER A 615 13.66 4.89 23.76
CA SER A 615 14.54 3.82 24.25
C SER A 615 15.84 3.85 23.47
N ALA A 616 16.92 4.27 24.12
CA ALA A 616 18.27 4.23 23.57
C ALA A 616 18.94 2.90 23.95
N GLU A 617 19.30 2.10 22.97
CA GLU A 617 19.89 0.76 23.11
C GLU A 617 21.33 0.80 22.57
N THR A 618 22.31 0.49 23.43
CA THR A 618 23.68 0.26 22.99
C THR A 618 23.84 -1.21 22.65
N LEU A 619 24.31 -1.49 21.42
CA LEU A 619 24.57 -2.84 20.95
C LEU A 619 26.08 -3.05 20.78
N VAL A 620 26.54 -4.27 21.06
CA VAL A 620 27.90 -4.73 20.74
C VAL A 620 27.77 -6.00 19.89
N ASP A 621 28.33 -5.98 18.69
CA ASP A 621 28.22 -7.06 17.71
C ASP A 621 26.76 -7.54 17.48
N GLY A 622 25.81 -6.57 17.51
CA GLY A 622 24.40 -6.80 17.31
C GLY A 622 23.58 -7.14 18.55
N ASP A 623 24.22 -7.45 19.68
CA ASP A 623 23.54 -7.79 20.94
C ASP A 623 23.37 -6.56 21.84
N VAL A 624 22.17 -6.35 22.38
CA VAL A 624 21.88 -5.23 23.27
C VAL A 624 22.56 -5.42 24.62
N VAL A 625 23.47 -4.52 24.96
CA VAL A 625 24.23 -4.55 26.24
C VAL A 625 23.76 -3.50 27.23
N CYS A 626 23.13 -2.43 26.81
CA CYS A 626 22.62 -1.36 27.67
C CYS A 626 21.34 -0.77 27.10
N ARG A 627 20.42 -0.37 28.00
CA ARG A 627 19.21 0.38 27.63
C ARG A 627 19.07 1.60 28.55
N LYS A 628 18.62 2.73 27.95
CA LYS A 628 18.33 3.97 28.64
C LYS A 628 17.06 4.60 28.10
N THR A 629 16.13 4.96 28.97
CA THR A 629 14.93 5.71 28.57
C THR A 629 15.22 7.21 28.61
N LEU A 630 14.78 7.95 27.63
CA LEU A 630 14.89 9.40 27.51
C LEU A 630 13.52 10.00 27.22
N MET A 631 13.31 11.22 27.71
CA MET A 631 12.07 11.97 27.50
C MET A 631 12.40 13.27 26.77
N PRO A 632 11.96 13.46 25.53
CA PRO A 632 12.18 14.72 24.81
C PRO A 632 11.40 15.88 25.45
N GLY A 633 10.23 15.62 26.07
CA GLY A 633 9.34 16.63 26.62
C GLY A 633 8.53 17.35 25.54
N ALA A 634 7.98 18.51 25.87
CA ALA A 634 7.12 19.30 24.99
C ALA A 634 7.91 20.05 23.90
N VAL A 635 8.54 19.32 22.99
CA VAL A 635 9.21 19.88 21.81
C VAL A 635 8.14 20.34 20.82
N ALA A 636 8.10 21.63 20.51
CA ALA A 636 7.11 22.19 19.58
C ALA A 636 7.32 21.70 18.13
N PRO A 637 6.27 21.74 17.28
CA PRO A 637 6.38 21.42 15.86
C PRO A 637 7.54 22.15 15.17
N GLY A 638 8.37 21.40 14.41
CA GLY A 638 9.55 21.90 13.73
C GLY A 638 10.76 22.16 14.61
N GLU A 639 10.63 22.15 15.94
CA GLU A 639 11.71 22.42 16.88
C GLU A 639 12.50 21.16 17.25
N SER A 640 13.65 21.36 17.87
CA SER A 640 14.53 20.27 18.28
C SER A 640 14.99 20.44 19.73
N VAL A 641 15.24 19.31 20.40
CA VAL A 641 15.87 19.28 21.71
C VAL A 641 17.14 18.43 21.69
N GLN A 642 18.16 18.86 22.43
CA GLN A 642 19.39 18.09 22.66
C GLN A 642 19.31 17.39 24.00
N LEU A 643 19.48 16.06 23.98
CA LEU A 643 19.47 15.22 25.17
C LEU A 643 20.86 14.63 25.42
N PRO A 644 21.43 14.77 26.62
CA PRO A 644 22.73 14.19 26.92
C PRO A 644 22.64 12.66 26.93
N LEU A 645 23.44 12.03 26.06
CA LEU A 645 23.49 10.58 25.89
C LEU A 645 24.91 10.13 25.56
N VAL A 646 25.70 9.90 26.59
CA VAL A 646 27.06 9.37 26.43
C VAL A 646 27.00 7.87 26.23
N ILE A 647 27.58 7.39 25.14
CA ILE A 647 27.74 5.97 24.81
C ILE A 647 29.20 5.60 25.01
N HIS A 648 29.47 4.51 25.71
CA HIS A 648 30.80 3.96 25.91
C HIS A 648 31.07 2.91 24.82
N GLU A 649 32.16 3.13 24.09
CA GLU A 649 32.61 2.18 23.09
C GLU A 649 33.02 0.86 23.76
N ALA A 650 32.72 -0.26 23.12
CA ALA A 650 33.25 -1.54 23.53
C ALA A 650 34.75 -1.62 23.25
N ALA A 651 35.51 -2.26 24.13
CA ALA A 651 36.94 -2.43 23.90
C ALA A 651 37.27 -3.37 22.72
N VAL A 652 36.31 -4.20 22.35
CA VAL A 652 36.34 -5.14 21.20
C VAL A 652 34.93 -5.28 20.66
N GLY A 653 34.78 -5.34 19.36
CA GLY A 653 33.51 -5.47 18.65
C GLY A 653 33.03 -4.16 18.03
N GLU A 654 31.96 -4.24 17.28
CA GLU A 654 31.25 -3.10 16.66
C GLU A 654 30.22 -2.56 17.68
N THR A 655 30.31 -1.29 18.02
CA THR A 655 29.36 -0.62 18.91
C THR A 655 28.36 0.19 18.09
N LEU A 656 27.06 -0.10 18.25
CA LEU A 656 25.97 0.63 17.62
C LEU A 656 25.06 1.24 18.69
N LEU A 657 24.42 2.35 18.36
CA LEU A 657 23.34 2.96 19.15
C LEU A 657 22.05 2.89 18.32
N THR A 658 21.04 2.18 18.82
CA THR A 658 19.68 2.21 18.27
C THR A 658 18.77 2.99 19.20
N VAL A 659 18.08 4.00 18.68
CA VAL A 659 17.10 4.78 19.46
C VAL A 659 15.73 4.57 18.84
N ARG A 660 14.77 4.09 19.65
CA ARG A 660 13.40 3.84 19.25
C ARG A 660 12.47 4.85 19.90
N ALA A 661 11.55 5.42 19.13
CA ALA A 661 10.52 6.32 19.64
C ALA A 661 9.19 5.57 19.83
N TYR A 662 8.53 5.83 20.95
CA TYR A 662 7.26 5.22 21.32
C TYR A 662 6.27 6.29 21.73
N THR A 663 4.98 6.17 21.34
CA THR A 663 3.93 6.97 21.96
C THR A 663 3.54 6.41 23.33
N MET A 664 3.36 7.28 24.32
CA MET A 664 2.89 6.92 25.67
C MET A 664 1.36 7.02 25.77
N ALA A 665 0.72 7.71 24.84
CA ALA A 665 -0.73 7.86 24.80
C ALA A 665 -1.41 6.62 24.20
N ALA A 666 -2.63 6.35 24.63
CA ALA A 666 -3.54 5.47 23.92
C ALA A 666 -4.24 6.27 22.83
N HIS A 667 -4.34 5.71 21.64
CA HIS A 667 -5.08 6.26 20.53
C HIS A 667 -6.10 5.23 20.03
N VAL A 668 -7.08 5.64 19.23
CA VAL A 668 -8.05 4.72 18.61
C VAL A 668 -7.38 3.63 17.77
N TRP A 669 -6.15 3.87 17.29
CA TRP A 669 -5.38 3.00 16.40
C TRP A 669 -4.22 2.24 17.11
N CYS A 670 -3.88 2.54 18.38
CA CYS A 670 -2.83 1.80 19.09
C CYS A 670 -2.94 1.91 20.61
N GLU A 671 -2.39 0.90 21.27
CA GLU A 671 -2.15 0.91 22.72
C GLU A 671 -0.92 1.77 23.10
N PRO A 672 -0.79 2.23 24.34
CA PRO A 672 0.41 2.91 24.83
C PRO A 672 1.68 2.08 24.60
N MET A 673 2.80 2.74 24.35
CA MET A 673 4.10 2.14 24.03
C MET A 673 4.15 1.51 22.63
N PHE A 674 3.33 1.99 21.70
CA PHE A 674 3.46 1.65 20.31
C PHE A 674 4.70 2.35 19.71
N GLN A 675 5.52 1.61 18.95
CA GLN A 675 6.73 2.13 18.31
C GLN A 675 6.38 2.98 17.09
N LEU A 676 6.75 4.25 17.09
CA LEU A 676 6.59 5.17 15.97
C LEU A 676 7.69 5.02 14.92
N GLY A 677 8.91 4.70 15.37
CA GLY A 677 10.04 4.51 14.48
C GLY A 677 11.36 4.34 15.24
N ALA A 678 12.46 4.21 14.48
CA ALA A 678 13.79 4.01 15.03
C ALA A 678 14.87 4.74 14.21
N SER A 679 15.98 5.06 14.84
CA SER A 679 17.21 5.50 14.18
C SER A 679 18.39 4.76 14.75
N GLN A 680 19.36 4.41 13.90
CA GLN A 680 20.57 3.71 14.33
C GLN A 680 21.82 4.47 13.91
N PHE A 681 22.83 4.47 14.79
CA PHE A 681 24.08 5.18 14.62
C PHE A 681 25.27 4.26 14.90
N ALA A 682 26.25 4.25 13.99
CA ALA A 682 27.52 3.59 14.22
C ALA A 682 28.37 4.45 15.17
N ILE A 683 28.87 3.85 16.25
CA ILE A 683 29.66 4.54 17.26
C ILE A 683 31.14 4.23 17.08
N ALA A 684 31.50 2.95 17.10
CA ALA A 684 32.89 2.51 16.97
C ALA A 684 32.97 1.07 16.45
N ASN A 685 34.10 0.72 15.86
CA ASN A 685 34.42 -0.65 15.50
C ASN A 685 35.86 -0.97 15.93
N HIS A 686 36.02 -1.85 16.90
CA HIS A 686 37.30 -2.34 17.42
C HIS A 686 37.42 -3.83 17.15
N PRO A 687 37.99 -4.24 15.98
CA PRO A 687 38.06 -5.63 15.59
C PRO A 687 38.80 -6.48 16.66
N ALA A 688 38.23 -7.66 16.93
CA ALA A 688 38.88 -8.58 17.87
C ALA A 688 40.25 -8.99 17.39
N PRO A 689 41.26 -9.05 18.27
CA PRO A 689 42.59 -9.51 17.90
C PRO A 689 42.54 -10.95 17.42
N ALA A 690 43.20 -11.23 16.27
CA ALA A 690 43.26 -12.57 15.73
C ALA A 690 43.97 -13.53 16.70
N ILE A 691 43.35 -14.64 17.01
CA ILE A 691 43.92 -15.71 17.85
C ILE A 691 44.78 -16.62 16.97
N ALA A 692 45.95 -17.02 17.45
CA ALA A 692 46.76 -18.01 16.76
C ALA A 692 46.03 -19.36 16.62
N ALA A 693 45.94 -19.89 15.42
CA ALA A 693 45.33 -21.19 15.20
C ALA A 693 46.06 -22.29 15.94
N PRO A 694 45.36 -23.29 16.49
CA PRO A 694 45.99 -24.46 17.01
C PRO A 694 46.73 -25.20 15.88
N THR A 695 47.89 -25.78 16.19
CA THR A 695 48.61 -26.61 15.23
C THR A 695 47.77 -27.81 14.77
N ARG A 696 47.57 -27.91 13.45
CA ARG A 696 46.78 -28.96 12.82
C ARG A 696 47.67 -29.78 11.85
N PRO A 697 47.31 -31.04 11.54
CA PRO A 697 47.95 -31.82 10.49
C PRO A 697 47.90 -31.07 9.16
N GLU A 698 48.89 -31.30 8.31
CA GLU A 698 48.90 -30.81 6.93
C GLU A 698 47.73 -31.38 6.14
N LEU A 699 47.21 -30.59 5.20
CA LEU A 699 46.21 -31.03 4.22
C LEU A 699 46.86 -32.02 3.25
N THR A 700 46.10 -33.04 2.86
CA THR A 700 46.52 -33.96 1.80
C THR A 700 45.65 -33.80 0.58
N VAL A 701 46.23 -33.92 -0.62
CA VAL A 701 45.52 -33.72 -1.87
C VAL A 701 45.59 -34.96 -2.72
N GLU A 702 44.45 -35.42 -3.19
CA GLU A 702 44.33 -36.44 -4.22
C GLU A 702 43.81 -35.80 -5.50
N GLU A 703 44.52 -35.99 -6.62
CA GLU A 703 44.11 -35.43 -7.90
C GLU A 703 43.87 -36.51 -8.93
N THR A 704 42.76 -36.40 -9.63
CA THR A 704 42.39 -37.24 -10.79
C THR A 704 42.27 -36.38 -12.05
N GLU A 705 41.89 -36.97 -13.17
CA GLU A 705 41.54 -36.19 -14.38
C GLU A 705 40.28 -35.32 -14.21
N GLN A 706 39.37 -35.69 -13.30
CA GLN A 706 38.10 -35.07 -13.14
C GLN A 706 37.94 -34.28 -11.84
N GLU A 707 38.74 -34.59 -10.80
CA GLU A 707 38.54 -34.07 -9.45
C GLU A 707 39.85 -33.73 -8.75
N ILE A 708 39.77 -32.77 -7.82
CA ILE A 708 40.78 -32.49 -6.81
C ILE A 708 40.10 -32.67 -5.45
N ARG A 709 40.58 -33.65 -4.65
CA ARG A 709 40.08 -33.93 -3.31
C ARG A 709 41.08 -33.45 -2.28
N ILE A 710 40.63 -32.68 -1.31
CA ILE A 710 41.42 -32.11 -0.24
C ILE A 710 40.89 -32.68 1.07
N HIS A 711 41.79 -33.40 1.77
CA HIS A 711 41.44 -33.99 3.05
C HIS A 711 42.03 -33.18 4.20
N SER A 712 41.19 -32.81 5.16
CA SER A 712 41.55 -32.22 6.45
C SER A 712 41.34 -33.22 7.59
N LEU A 713 41.72 -32.87 8.80
CA LEU A 713 41.52 -33.74 9.97
C LEU A 713 40.09 -34.22 10.15
N ASN A 714 39.12 -33.35 9.87
CA ASN A 714 37.71 -33.57 10.16
C ASN A 714 36.79 -33.44 8.92
N GLY A 715 37.36 -33.41 7.71
CA GLY A 715 36.51 -33.23 6.54
C GLY A 715 37.21 -33.42 5.20
N GLU A 716 36.42 -33.42 4.17
CA GLU A 716 36.81 -33.60 2.78
C GLU A 716 36.13 -32.57 1.89
N LEU A 717 36.87 -31.94 1.02
CA LEU A 717 36.42 -30.98 0.03
C LEU A 717 36.82 -31.44 -1.36
N THR A 718 35.85 -31.66 -2.23
CA THR A 718 36.06 -32.13 -3.60
C THR A 718 35.72 -31.05 -4.61
N PHE A 719 36.63 -30.71 -5.49
CA PHE A 719 36.43 -29.81 -6.63
C PHE A 719 36.26 -30.61 -7.92
N SER A 720 35.20 -30.30 -8.68
CA SER A 720 35.05 -30.76 -10.04
C SER A 720 35.95 -29.97 -10.98
N LYS A 721 36.86 -30.64 -11.70
CA LYS A 721 37.69 -29.99 -12.74
C LYS A 721 36.90 -29.72 -14.03
N VAL A 722 35.72 -30.34 -14.17
CA VAL A 722 34.80 -30.16 -15.30
C VAL A 722 34.00 -28.84 -15.13
N ASN A 723 33.39 -28.70 -13.99
CA ASN A 723 32.50 -27.54 -13.73
C ASN A 723 33.23 -26.38 -13.03
N GLY A 724 34.43 -26.67 -12.42
CA GLY A 724 35.16 -25.65 -11.67
C GLY A 724 34.47 -25.23 -10.38
N THR A 725 33.68 -26.10 -9.76
CA THR A 725 32.91 -25.83 -8.52
C THR A 725 33.23 -26.89 -7.48
N VAL A 726 32.89 -26.60 -6.22
CA VAL A 726 32.82 -27.64 -5.18
C VAL A 726 31.71 -28.59 -5.51
N SER A 727 31.99 -29.88 -5.67
CA SER A 727 31.00 -30.92 -5.92
C SER A 727 30.61 -31.68 -4.66
N GLU A 728 31.44 -31.64 -3.63
CA GLU A 728 31.17 -32.26 -2.33
C GLU A 728 31.98 -31.55 -1.25
N TRP A 729 31.37 -31.20 -0.14
CA TRP A 729 32.06 -30.74 1.05
C TRP A 729 31.46 -31.38 2.30
N LYS A 730 32.29 -32.22 2.94
CA LYS A 730 31.94 -32.91 4.18
C LYS A 730 32.75 -32.40 5.36
N ALA A 731 32.10 -32.21 6.49
CA ALA A 731 32.75 -31.92 7.77
C ALA A 731 32.16 -32.82 8.84
N SER A 732 33.03 -33.54 9.59
CA SER A 732 32.63 -34.49 10.63
C SER A 732 31.63 -35.57 10.12
N GLY A 733 31.77 -35.96 8.83
CA GLY A 733 30.93 -36.98 8.20
C GLY A 733 29.54 -36.52 7.74
N ARG A 734 29.29 -35.21 7.73
CA ARG A 734 28.05 -34.62 7.25
C ARG A 734 28.31 -33.68 6.09
N ASP A 735 27.37 -33.59 5.17
CA ASP A 735 27.39 -32.67 4.05
C ASP A 735 27.19 -31.22 4.52
N VAL A 736 28.09 -30.34 4.16
CA VAL A 736 28.08 -28.90 4.46
C VAL A 736 27.49 -28.10 3.30
N MET A 737 27.81 -28.51 2.08
CA MET A 737 27.42 -27.89 0.83
C MET A 737 27.07 -28.99 -0.17
N ALA A 738 25.94 -28.82 -0.87
CA ALA A 738 25.47 -29.76 -1.89
C ALA A 738 26.04 -29.41 -3.27
N SER A 739 26.17 -28.14 -3.58
CA SER A 739 26.75 -27.65 -4.83
C SER A 739 27.24 -26.21 -4.72
N GLY A 740 28.13 -25.81 -5.62
CA GLY A 740 28.61 -24.42 -5.76
C GLY A 740 29.95 -24.18 -5.10
N PRO A 741 30.38 -22.94 -4.80
CA PRO A 741 29.81 -21.66 -5.26
C PRO A 741 29.93 -21.45 -6.77
N GLN A 742 28.89 -20.78 -7.34
CA GLN A 742 28.85 -20.34 -8.72
C GLN A 742 28.66 -18.83 -8.76
N VAL A 743 29.42 -18.15 -9.64
CA VAL A 743 29.24 -16.71 -9.85
C VAL A 743 28.01 -16.49 -10.71
N GLY A 744 27.12 -15.57 -10.26
CA GLY A 744 25.87 -15.24 -10.92
C GLY A 744 25.65 -13.72 -11.05
N PHE A 745 24.92 -13.36 -12.10
CA PHE A 745 24.55 -11.98 -12.45
C PHE A 745 23.03 -11.79 -12.53
N TRP A 746 22.27 -12.84 -12.22
CA TRP A 746 20.81 -12.89 -12.26
C TRP A 746 20.22 -13.24 -10.90
N HIS A 747 19.08 -12.67 -10.59
CA HIS A 747 18.14 -13.07 -9.54
C HIS A 747 16.74 -13.14 -10.13
N PRO A 748 15.75 -13.77 -9.47
CA PRO A 748 14.37 -13.74 -9.94
C PRO A 748 13.90 -12.31 -10.20
N LEU A 749 13.14 -12.11 -11.27
CA LEU A 749 12.68 -10.79 -11.67
C LEU A 749 11.77 -10.20 -10.58
N VAL A 750 12.03 -8.94 -10.19
CA VAL A 750 11.06 -8.13 -9.44
C VAL A 750 10.20 -7.33 -10.42
N ASP A 751 8.94 -7.08 -10.08
CA ASP A 751 7.99 -6.43 -10.98
C ASP A 751 8.48 -5.06 -11.49
N ASN A 752 9.09 -4.25 -10.64
CA ASN A 752 9.64 -2.95 -11.04
C ASN A 752 10.75 -3.05 -12.10
N HIS A 753 11.36 -4.21 -12.27
CA HIS A 753 12.41 -4.43 -13.29
C HIS A 753 11.89 -5.00 -14.61
N ALA A 754 10.56 -5.12 -14.78
CA ALA A 754 9.97 -5.74 -15.97
C ALA A 754 10.38 -5.02 -17.27
N GLN A 755 10.43 -3.69 -17.27
CA GLN A 755 10.83 -2.92 -18.44
C GLN A 755 12.32 -3.09 -18.76
N GLU A 756 13.20 -3.11 -17.76
CA GLU A 756 14.63 -3.40 -17.95
C GLU A 756 14.85 -4.82 -18.48
N TYR A 757 14.01 -5.77 -18.03
CA TYR A 757 14.04 -7.12 -18.56
C TYR A 757 13.72 -7.12 -20.06
N ASP A 758 12.58 -6.58 -20.45
CA ASP A 758 12.11 -6.60 -21.83
C ASP A 758 12.97 -5.77 -22.79
N SER A 759 13.45 -4.59 -22.34
CA SER A 759 14.18 -3.66 -23.19
C SER A 759 15.70 -3.91 -23.20
N LEU A 760 16.29 -4.54 -22.17
CA LEU A 760 17.71 -4.64 -21.99
C LEU A 760 18.21 -6.07 -21.74
N TRP A 761 17.69 -6.76 -20.71
CA TRP A 761 18.29 -8.03 -20.25
C TRP A 761 17.91 -9.22 -21.12
N LYS A 762 16.65 -9.32 -21.53
CA LYS A 762 16.13 -10.37 -22.40
C LYS A 762 16.80 -10.38 -23.77
N ASP A 763 16.93 -9.20 -24.38
CA ASP A 763 17.59 -9.05 -25.67
C ASP A 763 19.10 -9.39 -25.62
N ASN A 764 19.70 -9.24 -24.44
CA ASN A 764 21.11 -9.56 -24.19
C ASN A 764 21.33 -10.92 -23.53
N PHE A 765 20.24 -11.67 -23.21
CA PHE A 765 20.26 -12.99 -22.60
C PHE A 765 21.03 -13.02 -21.25
N ILE A 766 20.84 -11.99 -20.43
CA ILE A 766 21.50 -11.86 -19.12
C ILE A 766 20.97 -12.93 -18.15
N ASP A 767 19.69 -13.24 -18.23
CA ASP A 767 18.98 -14.26 -17.44
C ASP A 767 19.50 -15.70 -17.66
N VAL A 768 20.07 -15.96 -18.84
CA VAL A 768 20.52 -17.30 -19.26
C VAL A 768 22.04 -17.35 -19.55
N MET A 769 22.83 -16.54 -18.87
CA MET A 769 24.29 -16.57 -18.99
C MET A 769 24.85 -17.95 -18.61
N GLN A 770 25.84 -18.42 -19.37
CA GLN A 770 26.42 -19.74 -19.25
C GLN A 770 27.84 -19.68 -18.78
N THR A 771 28.21 -20.55 -17.84
CA THR A 771 29.57 -20.71 -17.33
C THR A 771 30.35 -21.73 -18.14
N SER A 772 31.58 -21.35 -18.54
CA SER A 772 32.52 -22.23 -19.22
C SER A 772 33.83 -22.25 -18.46
N THR A 773 34.12 -23.37 -17.79
CA THR A 773 35.36 -23.57 -17.04
C THR A 773 36.54 -23.72 -18.01
N ARG A 774 37.57 -22.92 -17.84
CA ARG A 774 38.75 -22.90 -18.70
C ARG A 774 39.91 -23.63 -18.09
N LYS A 775 40.09 -23.50 -16.77
CA LYS A 775 41.21 -24.09 -16.06
C LYS A 775 40.88 -24.28 -14.58
N VAL A 776 41.29 -25.44 -14.06
CA VAL A 776 41.27 -25.73 -12.62
C VAL A 776 42.64 -26.33 -12.27
N PHE A 777 43.31 -25.71 -11.31
CA PHE A 777 44.57 -26.21 -10.82
C PHE A 777 44.75 -25.85 -9.35
N TRP A 778 45.67 -26.57 -8.70
CA TRP A 778 45.98 -26.33 -7.30
C TRP A 778 47.46 -26.21 -7.04
N LYS A 779 47.85 -25.59 -5.93
CA LYS A 779 49.20 -25.53 -5.40
C LYS A 779 49.15 -25.60 -3.86
N GLN A 780 50.22 -26.14 -3.28
CA GLN A 780 50.48 -25.99 -1.85
C GLN A 780 50.99 -24.58 -1.58
N ASP A 781 50.52 -23.91 -0.56
CA ASP A 781 50.99 -22.59 -0.12
C ASP A 781 51.09 -22.56 1.42
N GLY A 782 52.26 -22.80 1.93
CA GLY A 782 52.45 -23.05 3.35
C GLY A 782 51.64 -24.28 3.81
N ASN A 783 50.80 -24.10 4.83
CA ASN A 783 49.92 -25.13 5.33
C ASN A 783 48.54 -25.18 4.60
N ALA A 784 48.31 -24.21 3.71
CA ALA A 784 47.06 -24.13 2.95
C ALA A 784 47.19 -24.83 1.58
N VAL A 785 46.04 -25.22 1.03
CA VAL A 785 45.92 -25.64 -0.37
C VAL A 785 45.15 -24.58 -1.12
N VAL A 786 45.74 -24.03 -2.17
CA VAL A 786 45.10 -23.00 -3.00
C VAL A 786 44.60 -23.64 -4.30
N VAL A 787 43.28 -23.63 -4.53
CA VAL A 787 42.67 -24.05 -5.79
C VAL A 787 42.26 -22.82 -6.57
N THR A 788 42.70 -22.70 -7.82
CA THR A 788 42.36 -21.61 -8.72
C THR A 788 41.53 -22.11 -9.88
N VAL A 789 40.40 -21.48 -10.08
CA VAL A 789 39.48 -21.77 -11.16
C VAL A 789 39.36 -20.54 -12.06
N SER A 790 39.58 -20.72 -13.36
CA SER A 790 39.37 -19.67 -14.35
C SER A 790 38.14 -20.03 -15.21
N GLN A 791 37.20 -19.13 -15.27
CA GLN A 791 35.93 -19.30 -15.98
C GLN A 791 35.65 -18.14 -16.95
N ARG A 792 34.82 -18.40 -17.89
CA ARG A 792 34.15 -17.40 -18.71
C ARG A 792 32.65 -17.55 -18.52
N ILE A 793 31.99 -16.49 -18.12
CA ILE A 793 30.52 -16.43 -18.00
C ILE A 793 30.01 -15.47 -19.08
N ALA A 794 29.12 -15.95 -19.94
CA ALA A 794 28.65 -15.18 -21.08
C ALA A 794 27.28 -15.63 -21.53
N PRO A 795 26.46 -14.70 -22.05
CA PRO A 795 25.18 -15.06 -22.62
C PRO A 795 25.38 -15.86 -23.92
N PRO A 796 24.39 -16.72 -24.28
CA PRO A 796 24.39 -17.34 -25.59
C PRO A 796 24.29 -16.30 -26.72
N VAL A 797 24.76 -16.61 -27.93
CA VAL A 797 24.60 -15.77 -29.16
C VAL A 797 25.35 -14.43 -29.12
N ARG A 798 25.73 -13.90 -27.95
CA ARG A 798 26.40 -12.60 -27.78
C ARG A 798 27.93 -12.74 -27.69
N ALA A 799 28.66 -11.66 -28.01
CA ALA A 799 30.10 -11.63 -28.01
C ALA A 799 30.72 -10.90 -26.81
N PHE A 800 29.94 -10.65 -25.76
CA PHE A 800 30.41 -10.11 -24.49
C PHE A 800 30.30 -11.14 -23.35
N GLY A 801 30.86 -10.80 -22.20
CA GLY A 801 30.78 -11.62 -20.99
C GLY A 801 31.84 -11.23 -19.97
N MET A 802 31.96 -12.04 -18.94
CA MET A 802 32.87 -11.84 -17.82
C MET A 802 33.93 -12.94 -17.80
N ARG A 803 35.23 -12.58 -17.68
CA ARG A 803 36.31 -13.51 -17.32
C ARG A 803 36.40 -13.51 -15.81
N VAL A 804 36.13 -14.66 -15.21
CA VAL A 804 36.08 -14.81 -13.76
C VAL A 804 37.22 -15.70 -13.28
N GLU A 805 37.86 -15.28 -12.18
CA GLU A 805 38.80 -16.09 -11.44
C GLU A 805 38.28 -16.30 -10.00
N LEU A 806 38.18 -17.58 -9.58
CA LEU A 806 37.86 -17.96 -8.21
C LEU A 806 39.15 -18.59 -7.60
N VAL A 807 39.56 -18.04 -6.46
CA VAL A 807 40.75 -18.52 -5.72
C VAL A 807 40.27 -19.01 -4.37
N TYR A 808 40.27 -20.34 -4.19
CA TYR A 808 39.90 -20.99 -2.95
C TYR A 808 41.14 -21.28 -2.13
N THR A 809 41.27 -20.68 -0.96
CA THR A 809 42.32 -20.96 0.01
C THR A 809 41.79 -21.89 1.09
N VAL A 810 42.03 -23.16 0.98
CA VAL A 810 41.61 -24.20 1.92
C VAL A 810 42.61 -24.28 3.05
N LEU A 811 42.14 -24.08 4.29
CA LEU A 811 42.96 -24.02 5.49
C LEU A 811 42.87 -25.32 6.28
N PRO A 812 43.88 -25.71 7.11
CA PRO A 812 43.84 -26.94 7.90
C PRO A 812 42.68 -27.02 8.91
N SER A 813 42.04 -25.89 9.24
CA SER A 813 40.80 -25.84 10.05
C SER A 813 39.58 -26.35 9.32
N GLY A 814 39.64 -26.48 8.00
CA GLY A 814 38.48 -26.71 7.14
C GLY A 814 37.81 -25.44 6.67
N ARG A 815 38.28 -24.24 7.10
CA ARG A 815 37.83 -22.96 6.56
C ARG A 815 38.32 -22.80 5.11
N VAL A 816 37.49 -22.22 4.28
CA VAL A 816 37.77 -21.86 2.90
C VAL A 816 37.60 -20.38 2.69
N ASP A 817 38.70 -19.68 2.41
CA ASP A 817 38.62 -18.27 2.00
C ASP A 817 38.54 -18.24 0.47
N LEU A 818 37.45 -17.69 -0.05
CA LEU A 818 37.14 -17.59 -1.46
C LEU A 818 37.27 -16.14 -1.91
N LYS A 819 38.19 -15.89 -2.81
CA LYS A 819 38.31 -14.64 -3.56
C LYS A 819 37.72 -14.82 -4.94
N VAL A 820 36.81 -13.91 -5.32
CA VAL A 820 36.18 -13.86 -6.65
C VAL A 820 36.56 -12.55 -7.30
N SER A 821 37.01 -12.61 -8.58
CA SER A 821 37.26 -11.42 -9.37
C SER A 821 36.73 -11.60 -10.79
N GLY A 822 36.29 -10.54 -11.40
CA GLY A 822 35.72 -10.51 -12.74
C GLY A 822 36.26 -9.36 -13.57
N GLU A 823 36.57 -9.63 -14.84
CA GLU A 823 36.95 -8.65 -15.84
C GLU A 823 36.03 -8.75 -17.06
N PRO A 824 35.22 -7.73 -17.38
CA PRO A 824 34.33 -7.77 -18.53
C PRO A 824 35.10 -7.76 -19.84
N TYR A 825 34.47 -8.24 -20.89
CA TYR A 825 34.96 -8.13 -22.27
C TYR A 825 33.75 -8.01 -23.22
N GLY A 826 33.97 -7.38 -24.38
CA GLY A 826 32.92 -7.07 -25.35
C GLY A 826 32.22 -5.73 -25.04
N ASP A 827 31.11 -5.47 -25.71
CA ASP A 827 30.52 -4.14 -25.77
C ASP A 827 29.25 -3.97 -24.87
N TYR A 828 29.15 -4.73 -23.79
CA TYR A 828 28.08 -4.55 -22.79
C TYR A 828 28.66 -3.95 -21.51
N SER A 829 28.12 -2.84 -21.05
CA SER A 829 28.51 -2.10 -19.83
C SER A 829 27.34 -1.51 -19.07
N ASP A 830 26.13 -2.01 -19.31
CA ASP A 830 24.90 -1.51 -18.70
C ASP A 830 24.63 -2.17 -17.35
N ILE A 831 23.48 -1.83 -16.75
CA ILE A 831 23.03 -2.38 -15.48
C ILE A 831 22.74 -3.88 -15.58
N ILE A 832 22.95 -4.56 -14.47
CA ILE A 832 22.64 -5.99 -14.27
C ILE A 832 22.01 -6.17 -12.89
N PRO A 833 21.23 -7.23 -12.67
CA PRO A 833 20.54 -7.45 -11.40
C PRO A 833 21.46 -7.62 -10.19
N ARG A 834 22.58 -8.35 -10.32
CA ARG A 834 23.49 -8.62 -9.19
C ARG A 834 24.90 -8.99 -9.63
N ILE A 835 25.82 -8.89 -8.68
CA ILE A 835 27.14 -9.53 -8.73
C ILE A 835 27.33 -10.32 -7.43
N GLY A 836 27.41 -11.64 -7.52
CA GLY A 836 27.53 -12.46 -6.33
C GLY A 836 27.84 -13.91 -6.63
N ILE A 837 27.75 -14.73 -5.60
CA ILE A 837 27.84 -16.19 -5.70
C ILE A 837 26.58 -16.84 -5.18
N SER A 838 26.23 -17.99 -5.75
CA SER A 838 25.15 -18.84 -5.27
C SER A 838 25.68 -20.24 -5.00
N PHE A 839 25.17 -20.88 -3.95
CA PHE A 839 25.48 -22.25 -3.61
C PHE A 839 24.29 -22.92 -2.90
N GLU A 840 24.29 -24.22 -2.83
CA GLU A 840 23.24 -24.99 -2.18
C GLU A 840 23.75 -25.65 -0.90
N VAL A 841 22.95 -25.57 0.17
CA VAL A 841 23.20 -26.31 1.41
C VAL A 841 22.14 -27.39 1.60
N PRO A 842 22.49 -28.57 2.11
CA PRO A 842 21.53 -29.63 2.33
C PRO A 842 20.49 -29.27 3.39
N GLY A 843 19.25 -29.72 3.19
CA GLY A 843 18.13 -29.58 4.13
C GLY A 843 17.37 -28.26 3.96
N CYS A 844 16.06 -28.38 3.81
CA CYS A 844 15.16 -27.22 3.65
C CYS A 844 14.70 -26.60 4.99
N ASP A 845 14.95 -27.24 6.14
CA ASP A 845 14.52 -26.84 7.49
C ASP A 845 15.59 -26.06 8.27
N ARG A 846 16.45 -25.33 7.55
CA ARG A 846 17.59 -24.65 8.17
C ARG A 846 17.16 -23.40 8.95
N ALA A 847 17.67 -23.32 10.20
CA ALA A 847 17.66 -22.06 10.93
C ALA A 847 18.71 -21.13 10.35
N VAL A 848 18.36 -19.86 10.19
CA VAL A 848 19.22 -18.78 9.73
C VAL A 848 19.48 -17.83 10.89
N GLU A 849 20.75 -17.54 11.15
CA GLU A 849 21.17 -16.61 12.18
C GLU A 849 22.19 -15.65 11.54
N TRP A 850 22.00 -14.35 11.71
CA TRP A 850 22.86 -13.37 11.05
C TRP A 850 23.07 -12.12 11.90
N TYR A 851 24.17 -11.45 11.62
CA TYR A 851 24.44 -10.09 12.09
C TYR A 851 24.49 -9.15 10.86
N GLY A 852 23.48 -8.33 10.74
CA GLY A 852 23.22 -7.47 9.59
C GLY A 852 21.92 -6.72 9.75
N HIS A 853 21.41 -6.11 8.67
CA HIS A 853 20.08 -5.50 8.66
C HIS A 853 18.99 -6.55 8.84
N GLY A 854 17.91 -6.19 9.58
CA GLY A 854 16.79 -7.08 9.87
C GLY A 854 15.80 -6.52 10.90
N PRO A 855 14.81 -7.35 11.30
CA PRO A 855 14.58 -8.76 10.92
C PRO A 855 13.98 -8.94 9.52
N GLY A 856 13.26 -7.94 8.98
CA GLY A 856 12.59 -7.98 7.69
C GLY A 856 13.55 -7.97 6.50
N GLU A 857 13.04 -8.28 5.33
CA GLU A 857 13.82 -8.15 4.09
C GLU A 857 14.12 -6.68 3.78
N ASN A 858 15.19 -6.46 3.09
CA ASN A 858 15.68 -5.13 2.77
C ASN A 858 16.62 -5.18 1.57
N TYR A 859 16.68 -4.07 0.82
CA TYR A 859 17.44 -3.93 -0.40
C TYR A 859 18.25 -2.64 -0.34
N PRO A 860 19.22 -2.40 -1.25
CA PRO A 860 20.10 -1.24 -1.18
C PRO A 860 19.37 0.10 -1.04
N ASP A 861 18.20 0.25 -1.65
CA ASP A 861 17.35 1.44 -1.63
C ASP A 861 16.11 1.33 -0.72
N SER A 862 16.09 0.31 0.18
CA SER A 862 15.00 0.04 1.14
C SER A 862 15.55 -0.54 2.44
N LEU A 863 16.12 0.32 3.32
CA LEU A 863 16.91 -0.08 4.50
C LEU A 863 16.40 0.46 5.85
N ARG A 864 15.58 1.52 5.83
CA ARG A 864 15.27 2.31 7.05
C ARG A 864 14.49 1.53 8.10
N ALA A 865 13.66 0.60 7.68
CA ALA A 865 12.86 -0.21 8.58
C ALA A 865 13.68 -1.24 9.38
N ASN A 866 14.85 -1.60 8.88
CA ASN A 866 15.61 -2.75 9.34
C ASN A 866 16.96 -2.34 9.94
N PRO A 867 17.04 -2.04 11.26
CA PRO A 867 18.32 -1.71 11.90
C PRO A 867 19.27 -2.92 11.91
N VAL A 868 20.56 -2.66 11.96
CA VAL A 868 21.57 -3.70 12.12
C VAL A 868 21.47 -4.31 13.51
N GLY A 869 21.45 -5.63 13.58
CA GLY A 869 21.33 -6.38 14.80
C GLY A 869 21.69 -7.85 14.62
N HIS A 870 21.64 -8.59 15.73
CA HIS A 870 21.78 -10.04 15.71
C HIS A 870 20.38 -10.66 15.66
N TYR A 871 20.08 -11.36 14.57
CA TYR A 871 18.76 -11.90 14.28
C TYR A 871 18.78 -13.41 14.04
N ARG A 872 17.61 -14.03 14.19
CA ARG A 872 17.43 -15.46 13.95
C ARG A 872 16.04 -15.72 13.44
N THR A 873 15.95 -16.60 12.42
CA THR A 873 14.69 -17.05 11.80
C THR A 873 14.88 -18.43 11.16
N THR A 874 13.91 -18.89 10.38
CA THR A 874 14.02 -20.06 9.50
C THR A 874 14.09 -19.61 8.04
N VAL A 875 14.55 -20.50 7.14
CA VAL A 875 14.55 -20.23 5.69
C VAL A 875 13.12 -20.00 5.19
N ASP A 876 12.15 -20.75 5.72
CA ASP A 876 10.75 -20.58 5.35
C ASP A 876 10.18 -19.22 5.76
N ASP A 877 10.51 -18.74 6.97
CA ASP A 877 10.05 -17.44 7.48
C ASP A 877 10.79 -16.24 6.84
N MET A 878 11.91 -16.51 6.13
CA MET A 878 12.57 -15.47 5.34
C MET A 878 11.88 -15.18 4.02
N PHE A 879 11.20 -16.19 3.46
CA PHE A 879 10.53 -16.08 2.17
C PHE A 879 9.27 -15.22 2.29
N THR A 880 9.20 -14.11 1.56
CA THR A 880 8.02 -13.27 1.48
C THR A 880 7.09 -13.82 0.39
N PRO A 881 5.86 -14.22 0.74
CA PRO A 881 4.95 -14.84 -0.22
C PRO A 881 4.21 -13.78 -1.04
N TYR A 882 4.94 -13.04 -1.88
CA TYR A 882 4.30 -12.13 -2.84
C TYR A 882 3.30 -12.92 -3.70
N VAL A 883 2.16 -12.29 -4.04
CA VAL A 883 1.09 -12.94 -4.81
C VAL A 883 1.64 -13.54 -6.09
N MET A 884 2.47 -12.78 -6.82
CA MET A 884 3.31 -13.31 -7.89
C MET A 884 4.74 -13.47 -7.37
N PRO A 885 5.27 -14.71 -7.25
CA PRO A 885 6.60 -14.96 -6.72
C PRO A 885 7.70 -14.22 -7.48
N GLN A 886 8.63 -13.62 -6.73
CA GLN A 886 9.72 -12.81 -7.25
C GLN A 886 10.89 -12.81 -6.29
N ASP A 887 11.98 -12.09 -6.59
CA ASP A 887 13.12 -11.98 -5.69
C ASP A 887 12.69 -11.44 -4.33
N CYS A 888 13.18 -12.08 -3.29
CA CYS A 888 12.81 -11.75 -1.91
C CYS A 888 13.85 -12.28 -0.91
N ALA A 889 13.58 -12.04 0.38
CA ALA A 889 14.38 -12.54 1.49
C ALA A 889 15.80 -11.93 1.61
N ASN A 890 16.13 -10.89 0.86
CA ASN A 890 17.47 -10.28 0.96
C ASN A 890 17.70 -9.58 2.32
N ARG A 891 18.94 -9.64 2.81
CA ARG A 891 19.43 -8.97 4.03
C ARG A 891 20.74 -8.25 3.75
N GLU A 892 20.65 -6.93 3.71
CA GLU A 892 21.79 -6.05 3.47
C GLU A 892 22.72 -5.93 4.69
N GLY A 893 23.92 -5.41 4.45
CA GLY A 893 24.83 -5.05 5.51
C GLY A 893 25.23 -6.21 6.41
N THR A 894 25.24 -7.43 5.90
CA THR A 894 25.52 -8.64 6.68
C THR A 894 27.01 -8.79 6.95
N ARG A 895 27.38 -8.90 8.23
CA ARG A 895 28.74 -9.16 8.71
C ARG A 895 29.04 -10.63 8.67
N TRP A 896 28.06 -11.44 9.07
CA TRP A 896 28.09 -12.89 8.97
C TRP A 896 26.66 -13.47 8.92
N VAL A 897 26.54 -14.65 8.31
CA VAL A 897 25.33 -15.48 8.32
C VAL A 897 25.71 -16.93 8.61
N ALA A 898 24.89 -17.59 9.43
CA ALA A 898 24.99 -19.01 9.76
C ALA A 898 23.71 -19.74 9.37
N LEU A 899 23.83 -20.76 8.55
CA LEU A 899 22.73 -21.69 8.23
C LEU A 899 22.95 -22.98 9.00
N ARG A 900 21.97 -23.36 9.82
CA ARG A 900 22.07 -24.48 10.76
C ARG A 900 20.99 -25.52 10.56
N SER A 901 21.37 -26.78 10.58
CA SER A 901 20.40 -27.86 10.71
C SER A 901 19.82 -27.95 12.13
N SER A 902 18.76 -28.72 12.30
CA SER A 902 18.19 -29.05 13.63
C SER A 902 19.20 -29.70 14.60
N HIS A 903 20.30 -30.21 14.10
CA HIS A 903 21.41 -30.82 14.89
C HIS A 903 22.51 -29.82 15.25
N GLY A 904 22.41 -28.55 14.75
CA GLY A 904 23.37 -27.47 15.02
C GLY A 904 24.60 -27.45 14.13
N ASP A 905 24.77 -28.43 13.24
CA ASP A 905 25.78 -28.39 12.17
C ASP A 905 25.31 -27.51 11.01
N GLY A 906 26.24 -27.01 10.20
CA GLY A 906 25.89 -26.15 9.07
C GLY A 906 27.08 -25.42 8.47
N LEU A 907 26.82 -24.20 7.98
CA LEU A 907 27.79 -23.35 7.34
C LEU A 907 27.69 -21.92 7.89
N VAL A 908 28.85 -21.30 8.15
CA VAL A 908 28.95 -19.86 8.42
C VAL A 908 29.63 -19.19 7.23
N VAL A 909 29.08 -18.08 6.80
CA VAL A 909 29.68 -17.17 5.80
C VAL A 909 30.02 -15.86 6.50
N THR A 910 31.24 -15.35 6.27
CA THR A 910 31.69 -14.05 6.78
C THR A 910 32.70 -13.44 5.79
N ARG A 911 33.16 -12.23 6.02
CA ARG A 911 34.33 -11.69 5.32
C ARG A 911 35.64 -12.16 6.01
N PRO A 912 36.72 -12.38 5.26
CA PRO A 912 38.01 -12.77 5.83
C PRO A 912 38.70 -11.68 6.67
N SER A 913 38.40 -10.42 6.37
CA SER A 913 38.87 -9.22 7.07
C SER A 913 37.68 -8.43 7.63
N ASP A 914 37.94 -7.38 8.36
CA ASP A 914 36.92 -6.54 9.02
C ASP A 914 35.52 -6.53 8.33
N ALA A 915 34.66 -7.42 8.77
CA ALA A 915 33.32 -7.63 8.16
C ALA A 915 32.38 -6.44 8.39
N ALA A 916 32.61 -5.62 9.43
CA ALA A 916 31.82 -4.44 9.71
C ALA A 916 32.10 -3.30 8.73
N SER A 917 33.36 -3.22 8.25
CA SER A 917 33.75 -2.21 7.26
C SER A 917 33.47 -2.63 5.81
N ASN A 918 33.19 -3.92 5.57
CA ASN A 918 32.91 -4.46 4.22
C ASN A 918 31.88 -5.58 4.30
N PRO A 919 30.62 -5.25 4.60
CA PRO A 919 29.54 -6.22 4.67
C PRO A 919 29.17 -6.76 3.28
N PHE A 920 28.31 -7.77 3.24
CA PHE A 920 27.68 -8.32 2.03
C PHE A 920 26.18 -8.37 2.20
N SER A 921 25.43 -8.66 1.15
CA SER A 921 24.03 -9.04 1.28
C SER A 921 23.84 -10.54 1.06
N PHE A 922 22.78 -11.11 1.64
CA PHE A 922 22.44 -12.50 1.41
C PHE A 922 20.95 -12.72 1.32
N SER A 923 20.54 -13.74 0.57
CA SER A 923 19.22 -14.35 0.61
C SER A 923 19.33 -15.87 0.74
N ALA A 924 18.27 -16.49 1.25
CA ALA A 924 18.20 -17.95 1.37
C ALA A 924 16.77 -18.42 1.07
N TRP A 925 16.62 -19.33 0.12
CA TRP A 925 15.31 -19.83 -0.34
C TRP A 925 15.24 -21.35 -0.29
N PRO A 926 14.08 -21.94 0.01
CA PRO A 926 13.85 -23.38 -0.13
C PRO A 926 13.56 -23.79 -1.59
N TYR A 927 13.79 -22.89 -2.54
CA TYR A 927 13.52 -23.01 -3.98
C TYR A 927 14.77 -22.68 -4.78
N SER A 928 14.80 -23.10 -6.05
CA SER A 928 15.79 -22.60 -7.00
C SER A 928 15.39 -21.23 -7.54
N CYS A 929 16.37 -20.46 -8.00
CA CYS A 929 16.15 -19.19 -8.69
C CYS A 929 15.18 -19.35 -9.89
N GLU A 930 15.40 -20.39 -10.72
CA GLU A 930 14.56 -20.71 -11.87
C GLU A 930 13.12 -21.06 -11.46
N ALA A 931 12.91 -21.73 -10.31
CA ALA A 931 11.57 -22.04 -9.83
C ALA A 931 10.80 -20.75 -9.46
N ILE A 932 11.44 -19.80 -8.77
CA ILE A 932 10.82 -18.53 -8.41
C ILE A 932 10.51 -17.72 -9.67
N ASP A 933 11.48 -17.62 -10.60
CA ASP A 933 11.40 -16.82 -11.82
C ASP A 933 10.28 -17.28 -12.79
N ASN A 934 9.94 -18.57 -12.75
CA ASN A 934 8.90 -19.16 -13.60
C ASN A 934 7.53 -19.32 -12.90
N ALA A 935 7.46 -19.14 -11.60
CA ALA A 935 6.21 -19.29 -10.86
C ALA A 935 5.26 -18.13 -11.16
N LYS A 936 3.99 -18.43 -11.34
CA LYS A 936 2.91 -17.45 -11.47
C LYS A 936 2.24 -17.19 -10.12
N HIS A 937 2.17 -18.23 -9.30
CA HIS A 937 1.59 -18.20 -7.97
C HIS A 937 2.47 -18.97 -6.99
N VAL A 938 2.28 -18.71 -5.71
CA VAL A 938 3.03 -19.38 -4.64
C VAL A 938 2.84 -20.91 -4.68
N TYR A 939 1.69 -21.40 -5.14
CA TYR A 939 1.42 -22.83 -5.25
C TYR A 939 2.23 -23.55 -6.36
N ASP A 940 2.81 -22.81 -7.31
CA ASP A 940 3.72 -23.37 -8.31
C ASP A 940 5.09 -23.73 -7.72
N LEU A 941 5.40 -23.20 -6.54
CA LEU A 941 6.69 -23.38 -5.88
C LEU A 941 6.75 -24.70 -5.13
N VAL A 942 7.64 -25.59 -5.56
CA VAL A 942 7.89 -26.87 -4.90
C VAL A 942 9.21 -26.81 -4.15
N LYS A 943 9.16 -26.99 -2.82
CA LYS A 943 10.38 -26.99 -1.98
C LYS A 943 11.33 -28.10 -2.41
N GLY A 944 12.60 -27.75 -2.57
CA GLY A 944 13.68 -28.69 -2.84
C GLY A 944 14.22 -29.37 -1.57
N ASP A 945 15.12 -30.33 -1.78
CA ASP A 945 15.86 -30.97 -0.68
C ASP A 945 17.04 -30.10 -0.19
N THR A 946 17.30 -28.97 -0.88
CA THR A 946 18.38 -28.03 -0.61
C THR A 946 17.85 -26.63 -0.40
N VAL A 947 18.63 -25.79 0.25
CA VAL A 947 18.43 -24.35 0.37
C VAL A 947 19.40 -23.65 -0.58
N THR A 948 18.87 -22.84 -1.49
CA THR A 948 19.64 -21.94 -2.32
C THR A 948 20.07 -20.73 -1.48
N VAL A 949 21.36 -20.47 -1.41
CA VAL A 949 21.95 -19.36 -0.68
C VAL A 949 22.67 -18.44 -1.66
N ASN A 950 22.29 -17.17 -1.67
CA ASN A 950 22.95 -16.15 -2.45
C ASN A 950 23.77 -15.26 -1.51
N ILE A 951 25.01 -14.97 -1.90
CA ILE A 951 25.86 -13.98 -1.24
C ILE A 951 26.21 -12.95 -2.30
N ASN A 952 25.75 -11.72 -2.11
CA ASN A 952 25.91 -10.65 -3.07
C ASN A 952 26.96 -9.66 -2.59
N ASP A 953 27.86 -9.28 -3.50
CA ASP A 953 28.77 -8.16 -3.32
C ASP A 953 28.07 -6.86 -3.77
N GLN A 954 27.28 -6.95 -4.83
CA GLN A 954 26.43 -5.88 -5.33
C GLN A 954 25.05 -6.43 -5.72
N LEU A 955 24.02 -5.66 -5.39
CA LEU A 955 22.63 -5.94 -5.72
C LEU A 955 22.00 -4.67 -6.26
N LEU A 956 21.21 -4.77 -7.33
CA LEU A 956 20.44 -3.66 -7.89
C LEU A 956 19.34 -3.26 -6.89
N GLY A 957 19.11 -1.96 -6.74
CA GLY A 957 17.96 -1.47 -5.98
C GLY A 957 16.63 -1.85 -6.62
N LEU A 958 15.55 -1.81 -5.85
CA LEU A 958 14.19 -2.18 -6.30
C LEU A 958 13.62 -1.17 -7.32
N GLY A 959 13.96 0.12 -7.15
CA GLY A 959 13.34 1.18 -7.93
C GLY A 959 11.93 1.54 -7.48
N SER A 960 11.31 2.51 -8.15
CA SER A 960 10.07 3.15 -7.70
C SER A 960 8.93 3.10 -8.72
N ASN A 961 9.10 2.45 -9.86
CA ASN A 961 8.10 2.34 -10.92
C ASN A 961 8.15 0.98 -11.60
N SER A 962 7.02 0.52 -12.13
CA SER A 962 6.90 -0.77 -12.84
C SER A 962 7.00 -0.67 -14.36
N TRP A 963 6.97 0.54 -14.92
CA TRP A 963 7.20 0.84 -16.34
C TRP A 963 8.54 1.53 -16.60
N GLY A 964 9.56 1.11 -15.87
CA GLY A 964 10.93 1.62 -15.83
C GLY A 964 11.30 1.91 -14.39
N SER A 965 12.17 1.07 -13.83
CA SER A 965 12.40 0.99 -12.37
C SER A 965 12.88 2.28 -11.72
N GLU A 966 13.50 3.18 -12.49
CA GLU A 966 14.06 4.46 -11.99
C GLU A 966 15.03 4.29 -10.82
N VAL A 967 15.71 3.14 -10.74
CA VAL A 967 16.76 2.91 -9.74
C VAL A 967 17.77 4.05 -9.79
N LEU A 968 17.97 4.71 -8.66
CA LEU A 968 18.91 5.83 -8.55
C LEU A 968 20.34 5.37 -8.78
N ASP A 969 21.19 6.23 -9.35
CA ASP A 969 22.58 5.87 -9.75
C ASP A 969 23.42 5.26 -8.62
N SER A 970 23.17 5.65 -7.37
CA SER A 970 23.84 5.11 -6.17
C SER A 970 23.51 3.64 -5.87
N TYR A 971 22.40 3.13 -6.41
CA TYR A 971 21.92 1.77 -6.17
C TYR A 971 21.97 0.89 -7.41
N ARG A 972 22.62 1.36 -8.47
CA ARG A 972 22.81 0.61 -9.72
C ARG A 972 23.98 -0.33 -9.65
N THR A 973 23.76 -1.58 -9.96
CA THR A 973 24.80 -2.58 -10.22
C THR A 973 25.12 -2.59 -11.71
N ARG A 974 26.41 -2.47 -12.06
CA ARG A 974 26.87 -2.38 -13.45
C ARG A 974 27.73 -3.56 -13.84
N PHE A 975 27.70 -3.92 -15.12
CA PHE A 975 28.55 -4.97 -15.68
C PHE A 975 29.99 -4.48 -15.86
N GLU A 976 30.71 -4.33 -14.73
CA GLU A 976 32.06 -3.77 -14.63
C GLU A 976 32.99 -4.74 -13.92
N SER A 977 34.30 -4.39 -13.85
CA SER A 977 35.29 -5.18 -13.11
C SER A 977 34.98 -5.18 -11.62
N PHE A 978 35.02 -6.35 -10.99
CA PHE A 978 34.76 -6.50 -9.57
C PHE A 978 35.78 -7.43 -8.87
N SER A 979 35.88 -7.30 -7.55
CA SER A 979 36.64 -8.24 -6.72
C SER A 979 36.08 -8.22 -5.29
N PHE A 980 35.70 -9.38 -4.78
CA PHE A 980 35.27 -9.55 -3.39
C PHE A 980 35.82 -10.86 -2.80
N GLU A 981 35.75 -10.96 -1.48
CA GLU A 981 36.21 -12.13 -0.73
C GLU A 981 35.15 -12.55 0.30
N VAL A 982 34.95 -13.85 0.48
CA VAL A 982 34.13 -14.45 1.53
C VAL A 982 34.86 -15.60 2.19
N SER A 983 34.59 -15.81 3.47
CA SER A 983 35.13 -16.92 4.24
C SER A 983 33.99 -17.89 4.57
N LEU A 984 34.13 -19.13 4.14
CA LEU A 984 33.17 -20.22 4.35
C LEU A 984 33.72 -21.14 5.42
N ARG A 985 32.97 -21.37 6.50
CA ARG A 985 33.42 -22.22 7.60
C ARG A 985 32.35 -23.24 7.98
N PRO A 986 32.63 -24.53 7.96
CA PRO A 986 31.73 -25.55 8.47
C PRO A 986 31.46 -25.36 9.96
N LEU A 987 30.19 -25.43 10.37
CA LEU A 987 29.79 -25.62 11.76
C LEU A 987 29.71 -27.11 12.05
N THR A 988 30.44 -27.57 13.03
CA THR A 988 30.42 -28.97 13.49
C THR A 988 29.88 -29.15 14.91
N SER A 989 29.56 -28.03 15.56
CA SER A 989 28.99 -27.96 16.91
C SER A 989 28.09 -26.74 17.06
N ALA A 990 27.37 -26.66 18.18
CA ALA A 990 26.48 -25.52 18.45
C ALA A 990 27.24 -24.21 18.80
N ASP A 991 28.56 -24.21 18.91
CA ASP A 991 29.37 -23.05 19.32
C ASP A 991 29.70 -22.14 18.12
N LEU A 992 28.76 -21.22 17.84
CA LEU A 992 28.91 -20.21 16.81
C LEU A 992 30.02 -19.21 17.13
N ALA A 993 30.19 -18.85 18.40
CA ALA A 993 31.23 -17.91 18.84
C ALA A 993 32.62 -18.43 18.50
N GLN A 994 32.87 -19.74 18.59
CA GLN A 994 34.12 -20.37 18.18
C GLN A 994 34.30 -20.30 16.66
N ALA A 995 33.21 -20.44 15.88
CA ALA A 995 33.26 -20.35 14.43
C ALA A 995 33.49 -18.93 13.92
N LEU A 996 33.02 -17.93 14.65
CA LEU A 996 33.16 -16.50 14.34
C LEU A 996 34.49 -15.92 14.86
N ALA A 997 35.18 -16.61 15.78
CA ALA A 997 36.45 -16.11 16.31
C ALA A 997 37.46 -15.83 15.20
N PRO A 998 38.13 -14.65 15.20
CA PRO A 998 39.11 -14.29 14.21
C PRO A 998 40.38 -15.14 14.46
N ILE A 999 40.57 -16.22 13.71
CA ILE A 999 41.69 -17.13 13.82
C ILE A 999 42.72 -16.77 12.74
N LYS A 1000 43.94 -16.44 13.16
CA LYS A 1000 45.07 -16.26 12.29
C LYS A 1000 45.70 -17.60 12.07
N GLU A 1001 45.44 -18.22 10.92
CA GLU A 1001 46.13 -19.44 10.46
C GLU A 1001 47.38 -19.03 9.70
N ALA A 1002 48.51 -19.57 10.12
CA ALA A 1002 49.85 -19.26 9.54
C ALA A 1002 50.07 -20.04 8.25
#